data_26b89cdfd89255cc06a305b386a899cc
#
_entry.id   26b89cdfd89255cc06a305b386a899cc
#
_cell.length_a   1.000
_cell.length_b   1.000
_cell.length_c   1.000
_cell.angle_alpha   90.00
_cell.angle_beta   90.00
_cell.angle_gamma   90.00
#
_symmetry.space_group_name_H-M   'P 1'
#
loop_
_entity.id
_entity.type
_entity.pdbx_description
1 polymer ?
#
loop_
_entity_poly.entity_id
_entity_poly.type
_entity_poly.pdbx_seq_one_letter_code
_entity_poly.pdbx_strand_id
1 'polypeptide(L)'
;MLFRTPSGAPSGRLRRGGRIRTLAIAAIALTTTAATLAPTAAATDGRSGDRVSVARSGSLSATIRYTEYGIPHITADDYTDLGFGSGWAQAADQVCVLADGFVTLRADRSRHFGAEAEPEAALSGGKDNLTSDLYFQGLRNTRTAQKLFAEPAPRGPGREVKDLLRGWARGYNAWLAQNEIDDPACRGESWVRPVTVDDLVLLSHAVTATAGQVMATDGIVAATPPSGDRARSARGAAADPDEAARGARELFDRARGTMGSNAVAFNGDTTANGRGLLLGNPHYPWQGGRRFWQSQQTIPGELNVAGGSLLGSPVVNIGYNDRVAWSHTVSTGTPMNLHELKLDPKDPTVYLVDGERERMKKRTVTVRVKDGSPVTRTQWWTRYGPVVTGLGRGLPLPWTAERAHAIGDPNAAHMRFFDTSLAFGKARSTAGLLAGLRRTQGLPWVNTVAADSRGGSLFTQSQVLPRITDSLFERCSTELGRATYPGAGLAVLDGSRTECAPGTDRDALQPGTFGPKNMPTLKNAPYAVNSNDSAWLANADRPLRGYQRIFGDIDTTRSLRTRGGVEDVSAMAARGRLTVEDVQRLQFANRVPAGDHAAAGAARACAALPGGRAVATDGTSVDVSAACGVLERWDRTVDADSRGALLFQRLWERLRRVPAQDLWKVPFSPADPVGTPRVLDTDTPALAKALADAVQELRAMGAALDAPWGEHHFVERGGTRIPVHGGPHQLGVWNMMVGVWNPAGGGYTEMVHGSSHIQAVTWDGSRCPVARTLLTYGQSSNVLSPHSSDQTRLMSREKWVTPRFCEKDILASPELKVVTVRERR
;
A
#
# COMPACT_ATOMS: atom_id res chain seq x y z
N MET A 1 -11.32 42.89 40.90
CA MET A 1 -10.38 43.94 41.20
C MET A 1 -9.49 44.10 39.98
N LEU A 2 -9.77 44.98 39.00
CA LEU A 2 -9.48 46.42 38.97
C LEU A 2 -7.97 46.64 39.11
N PHE A 3 -7.19 47.09 38.12
CA PHE A 3 -7.07 48.32 37.37
C PHE A 3 -5.83 48.25 36.45
N ARG A 4 -5.91 48.49 35.15
CA ARG A 4 -5.69 49.74 34.39
C ARG A 4 -4.25 50.04 34.00
N THR A 5 -4.06 50.16 32.70
CA THR A 5 -3.00 50.83 31.91
C THR A 5 -2.89 52.34 32.23
N PRO A 6 -1.86 53.07 31.79
CA PRO A 6 -1.84 53.69 30.46
C PRO A 6 -0.42 53.87 29.83
N SER A 7 -0.31 53.80 28.52
CA SER A 7 -0.29 54.87 27.49
C SER A 7 0.90 55.82 27.42
N GLY A 8 1.51 55.97 26.25
CA GLY A 8 2.33 57.09 25.86
C GLY A 8 3.23 56.92 24.63
N ALA A 9 2.72 57.25 23.48
CA ALA A 9 3.52 57.70 22.34
C ALA A 9 3.67 59.22 22.39
N PRO A 10 4.58 59.90 21.69
CA PRO A 10 4.35 60.18 20.28
C PRO A 10 5.59 60.42 19.37
N SER A 11 5.38 60.14 18.09
CA SER A 11 5.60 60.99 16.89
C SER A 11 6.90 61.81 16.67
N GLY A 12 7.41 61.67 15.47
CA GLY A 12 8.33 62.59 14.86
C GLY A 12 8.67 62.30 13.38
N ARG A 13 8.04 63.05 12.49
CA ARG A 13 8.12 62.97 11.01
C ARG A 13 9.30 63.73 10.47
N LEU A 14 9.60 63.45 9.17
CA LEU A 14 10.07 64.29 8.07
C LEU A 14 11.57 64.22 7.77
N ARG A 15 12.08 64.21 6.61
CA ARG A 15 11.71 64.37 5.18
C ARG A 15 12.97 64.24 4.28
N ARG A 16 12.77 63.70 3.09
CA ARG A 16 13.27 64.12 1.76
C ARG A 16 14.74 64.40 1.45
N GLY A 17 15.11 63.85 0.34
CA GLY A 17 15.91 64.45 -0.76
C GLY A 17 17.25 63.73 -0.94
N GLY A 18 17.71 63.38 -2.08
CA GLY A 18 17.57 63.80 -3.43
C GLY A 18 18.58 63.09 -4.30
N ARG A 19 18.26 62.96 -5.54
CA ARG A 19 19.06 62.44 -6.65
C ARG A 19 20.45 63.05 -6.74
N ILE A 20 21.44 62.39 -7.39
CA ILE A 20 22.16 62.90 -8.59
C ILE A 20 23.02 61.76 -9.20
N ARG A 21 23.02 61.73 -10.50
CA ARG A 21 23.78 60.99 -11.51
C ARG A 21 25.22 61.47 -11.58
N THR A 22 26.10 60.63 -12.15
CA THR A 22 27.10 60.91 -13.21
C THR A 22 28.06 59.75 -13.34
N LEU A 23 28.17 59.04 -14.40
CA LEU A 23 28.75 59.14 -15.73
C LEU A 23 30.29 59.26 -15.77
N ALA A 24 30.82 58.37 -16.59
CA ALA A 24 31.96 58.46 -17.52
C ALA A 24 33.34 58.05 -16.99
N ILE A 25 34.30 57.48 -17.66
CA ILE A 25 34.66 57.23 -19.08
C ILE A 25 36.00 56.44 -19.06
N ALA A 26 36.09 55.48 -19.91
CA ALA A 26 37.10 54.93 -20.76
C ALA A 26 38.64 55.25 -20.55
N ALA A 27 39.43 54.26 -20.73
CA ALA A 27 40.69 54.36 -21.44
C ALA A 27 41.13 53.02 -22.06
N ILE A 28 41.53 53.12 -23.28
CA ILE A 28 41.94 52.16 -24.30
C ILE A 28 43.43 51.83 -24.16
N ALA A 29 43.82 50.60 -24.43
CA ALA A 29 45.12 50.27 -24.97
C ALA A 29 45.04 49.06 -25.91
N LEU A 30 45.36 49.30 -27.18
CA LEU A 30 45.58 48.34 -28.28
C LEU A 30 46.94 47.64 -28.19
N THR A 31 47.03 46.41 -28.66
CA THR A 31 48.06 45.93 -29.65
C THR A 31 47.57 44.55 -30.15
N THR A 32 47.19 44.48 -31.38
CA THR A 32 47.67 43.86 -32.63
C THR A 32 48.48 42.55 -32.49
N THR A 33 48.36 41.48 -33.20
CA THR A 33 47.67 41.02 -34.46
C THR A 33 47.89 39.52 -34.60
N ALA A 34 46.98 38.79 -35.17
CA ALA A 34 47.21 37.89 -36.30
C ALA A 34 45.89 37.14 -36.65
N ALA A 35 45.55 37.27 -37.88
CA ALA A 35 44.35 36.71 -38.50
C ALA A 35 44.58 35.27 -38.93
N THR A 36 43.56 34.43 -38.74
CA THR A 36 43.25 33.30 -39.65
C THR A 36 41.75 33.13 -39.74
N LEU A 37 41.28 32.93 -40.93
CA LEU A 37 39.96 32.86 -41.46
C LEU A 37 39.08 31.80 -40.79
N ALA A 38 37.85 32.18 -40.45
CA ALA A 38 36.75 31.27 -40.16
C ALA A 38 35.64 31.48 -41.19
N PRO A 39 34.93 30.39 -41.60
CA PRO A 39 33.70 30.57 -42.36
C PRO A 39 32.52 30.77 -41.42
N THR A 40 31.63 31.62 -41.83
CA THR A 40 30.33 31.96 -41.27
C THR A 40 29.44 30.71 -41.13
N ALA A 41 28.93 30.46 -39.95
CA ALA A 41 27.80 29.60 -39.74
C ALA A 41 26.61 30.38 -39.19
N ALA A 42 25.49 30.22 -39.85
CA ALA A 42 24.22 30.83 -39.52
C ALA A 42 23.66 30.33 -38.17
N ALA A 43 23.00 31.24 -37.46
CA ALA A 43 22.21 30.90 -36.27
C ALA A 43 21.04 29.96 -36.65
N THR A 44 20.93 28.82 -36.03
CA THR A 44 19.74 27.99 -36.03
C THR A 44 19.32 27.73 -34.60
N ASP A 45 18.00 27.84 -34.41
CA ASP A 45 17.23 27.69 -33.20
C ASP A 45 17.59 26.49 -32.32
N GLY A 46 17.53 26.72 -31.03
CA GLY A 46 17.68 25.71 -29.99
C GLY A 46 16.61 24.62 -30.04
N ARG A 47 16.93 23.47 -30.58
CA ARG A 47 16.30 22.20 -30.29
C ARG A 47 17.22 21.41 -29.38
N SER A 48 16.73 21.08 -28.21
CA SER A 48 17.36 20.13 -27.29
C SER A 48 17.58 18.82 -28.03
N GLY A 49 18.81 18.57 -28.45
CA GLY A 49 19.19 17.33 -29.10
C GLY A 49 19.11 16.18 -28.13
N ASP A 50 18.23 15.22 -28.42
CA ASP A 50 18.31 13.87 -27.86
C ASP A 50 19.71 13.32 -28.10
N ARG A 51 20.49 13.20 -27.01
CA ARG A 51 21.70 12.41 -27.07
C ARG A 51 21.29 10.96 -27.30
N VAL A 52 21.37 10.50 -28.53
CA VAL A 52 21.34 9.09 -28.85
C VAL A 52 22.52 8.45 -28.13
N SER A 53 22.28 7.85 -26.99
CA SER A 53 23.32 7.04 -26.34
C SER A 53 23.53 5.81 -27.20
N VAL A 54 24.67 5.75 -27.84
CA VAL A 54 25.19 4.55 -28.46
C VAL A 54 25.20 3.48 -27.37
N ALA A 55 24.49 2.36 -27.60
CA ALA A 55 24.50 1.20 -26.72
C ALA A 55 25.97 0.80 -26.53
N ARG A 56 26.49 0.95 -25.29
CA ARG A 56 27.83 0.46 -24.96
C ARG A 56 27.82 -1.05 -25.16
N SER A 57 28.72 -1.57 -25.99
CA SER A 57 28.93 -3.01 -26.25
C SER A 57 29.68 -3.69 -25.08
N GLY A 58 29.56 -3.18 -23.87
CA GLY A 58 30.16 -3.72 -22.66
C GLY A 58 29.21 -4.64 -21.89
N SER A 59 29.78 -5.59 -21.14
CA SER A 59 29.04 -6.39 -20.16
C SER A 59 28.52 -5.49 -19.05
N LEU A 60 27.27 -5.72 -18.58
CA LEU A 60 26.70 -4.97 -17.44
C LEU A 60 27.47 -5.26 -16.15
N SER A 61 27.56 -4.26 -15.29
CA SER A 61 28.27 -4.38 -14.01
C SER A 61 27.71 -3.44 -12.96
N ALA A 62 27.76 -3.86 -11.70
CA ALA A 62 27.46 -3.00 -10.55
C ALA A 62 28.35 -3.37 -9.36
N THR A 63 28.60 -2.42 -8.48
CA THR A 63 29.24 -2.66 -7.17
C THR A 63 28.16 -2.73 -6.09
N ILE A 64 28.12 -3.85 -5.37
CA ILE A 64 27.21 -4.05 -4.26
C ILE A 64 28.04 -4.12 -2.97
N ARG A 65 27.73 -3.26 -2.02
CA ARG A 65 28.35 -3.24 -0.69
C ARG A 65 27.29 -3.62 0.32
N TYR A 66 27.48 -4.73 0.98
CA TYR A 66 26.59 -5.18 2.06
C TYR A 66 27.10 -4.64 3.38
N THR A 67 26.20 -4.17 4.21
CA THR A 67 26.43 -3.71 5.56
C THR A 67 25.60 -4.55 6.55
N GLU A 68 25.50 -4.11 7.80
CA GLU A 68 24.79 -4.81 8.86
C GLU A 68 23.39 -5.24 8.41
N TYR A 69 22.97 -6.41 8.83
CA TYR A 69 21.66 -7.04 8.47
C TYR A 69 21.54 -7.39 6.99
N GLY A 70 22.66 -7.50 6.27
CA GLY A 70 22.67 -7.83 4.85
C GLY A 70 22.13 -6.74 3.93
N ILE A 71 22.05 -5.49 4.37
CA ILE A 71 21.48 -4.39 3.57
C ILE A 71 22.46 -4.04 2.43
N PRO A 72 22.03 -4.18 1.14
CA PRO A 72 22.86 -3.86 -0.01
C PRO A 72 22.81 -2.38 -0.36
N HIS A 73 23.99 -1.81 -0.63
CA HIS A 73 24.21 -0.49 -1.21
C HIS A 73 24.73 -0.70 -2.64
N ILE A 74 23.87 -0.48 -3.63
CA ILE A 74 24.13 -0.76 -5.04
C ILE A 74 24.57 0.51 -5.72
N THR A 75 25.79 0.51 -6.30
CA THR A 75 26.33 1.64 -7.05
C THR A 75 26.58 1.21 -8.49
N ALA A 76 26.14 2.03 -9.44
CA ALA A 76 26.25 1.79 -10.86
C ALA A 76 26.43 3.12 -11.63
N ASP A 77 26.84 3.05 -12.89
CA ASP A 77 27.11 4.21 -13.73
C ASP A 77 25.85 4.71 -14.46
N ASP A 78 24.90 3.82 -14.71
CA ASP A 78 23.64 4.13 -15.39
C ASP A 78 22.47 3.27 -14.90
N TYR A 79 21.27 3.50 -15.45
CA TYR A 79 20.04 2.80 -15.02
C TYR A 79 20.01 1.32 -15.41
N THR A 80 20.68 0.90 -16.50
CA THR A 80 20.74 -0.50 -16.88
C THR A 80 21.63 -1.27 -15.91
N ASP A 81 22.80 -0.71 -15.60
CA ASP A 81 23.72 -1.28 -14.63
C ASP A 81 23.15 -1.26 -13.21
N LEU A 82 22.41 -0.20 -12.82
CA LEU A 82 21.71 -0.15 -11.53
C LEU A 82 20.62 -1.22 -11.44
N GLY A 83 19.84 -1.39 -12.51
CA GLY A 83 18.88 -2.48 -12.62
C GLY A 83 19.54 -3.84 -12.48
N PHE A 84 20.69 -4.06 -13.14
CA PHE A 84 21.47 -5.29 -13.09
C PHE A 84 21.91 -5.61 -11.64
N GLY A 85 22.50 -4.64 -10.94
CA GLY A 85 22.86 -4.80 -9.54
C GLY A 85 21.67 -5.11 -8.63
N SER A 86 20.55 -4.45 -8.87
CA SER A 86 19.31 -4.65 -8.09
C SER A 86 18.69 -6.03 -8.31
N GLY A 87 18.67 -6.51 -9.57
CA GLY A 87 18.15 -7.85 -9.89
C GLY A 87 19.04 -8.96 -9.32
N TRP A 88 20.35 -8.77 -9.36
CA TRP A 88 21.31 -9.67 -8.75
C TRP A 88 21.12 -9.76 -7.22
N ALA A 89 21.07 -8.62 -6.54
CA ALA A 89 20.96 -8.60 -5.09
C ALA A 89 19.61 -9.13 -4.58
N GLN A 90 18.50 -8.81 -5.28
CA GLN A 90 17.20 -9.38 -4.94
C GLN A 90 17.15 -10.90 -5.17
N ALA A 91 17.81 -11.41 -6.22
CA ALA A 91 17.91 -12.86 -6.45
C ALA A 91 18.67 -13.54 -5.30
N ALA A 92 19.77 -12.94 -4.82
CA ALA A 92 20.55 -13.50 -3.73
C ALA A 92 19.75 -13.67 -2.43
N ASP A 93 18.81 -12.76 -2.16
CA ASP A 93 18.02 -12.75 -0.92
C ASP A 93 16.65 -13.45 -1.06
N GLN A 94 16.08 -13.50 -2.27
CA GLN A 94 14.65 -13.73 -2.46
C GLN A 94 14.33 -14.64 -3.67
N VAL A 95 15.28 -15.45 -4.14
CA VAL A 95 15.14 -16.21 -5.40
C VAL A 95 13.90 -17.08 -5.46
N CYS A 96 13.56 -17.80 -4.38
CA CYS A 96 12.41 -18.70 -4.37
C CYS A 96 11.08 -17.93 -4.44
N VAL A 97 10.95 -16.85 -3.68
CA VAL A 97 9.74 -16.02 -3.67
C VAL A 97 9.54 -15.29 -5.00
N LEU A 98 10.62 -14.78 -5.59
CA LEU A 98 10.59 -14.16 -6.92
C LEU A 98 10.20 -15.18 -7.99
N ALA A 99 10.80 -16.36 -7.98
CA ALA A 99 10.51 -17.42 -8.95
C ALA A 99 9.05 -17.89 -8.85
N ASP A 100 8.50 -18.08 -7.64
CA ASP A 100 7.08 -18.43 -7.43
C ASP A 100 6.14 -17.34 -7.97
N GLY A 101 6.45 -16.07 -7.72
CA GLY A 101 5.73 -14.95 -8.34
C GLY A 101 5.75 -14.99 -9.87
N PHE A 102 6.90 -15.32 -10.48
CA PHE A 102 6.99 -15.44 -11.94
C PHE A 102 6.23 -16.66 -12.46
N VAL A 103 6.10 -17.75 -11.73
CA VAL A 103 5.22 -18.88 -12.10
C VAL A 103 3.77 -18.40 -12.21
N THR A 104 3.31 -17.59 -11.27
CA THR A 104 1.97 -16.97 -11.31
C THR A 104 1.78 -16.13 -12.58
N LEU A 105 2.69 -15.20 -12.84
CA LEU A 105 2.62 -14.29 -14.00
C LEU A 105 2.73 -15.00 -15.35
N ARG A 106 3.39 -16.16 -15.38
CA ARG A 106 3.53 -17.03 -16.56
C ARG A 106 2.33 -17.94 -16.80
N ALA A 107 1.38 -17.97 -15.85
CA ALA A 107 0.23 -18.86 -15.87
C ALA A 107 0.63 -20.36 -15.93
N ASP A 108 1.62 -20.71 -15.10
CA ASP A 108 2.18 -22.07 -15.05
C ASP A 108 1.93 -22.75 -13.67
N ARG A 109 1.18 -22.13 -12.73
CA ARG A 109 0.97 -22.68 -11.39
C ARG A 109 0.25 -24.03 -11.42
N SER A 110 -0.83 -24.13 -12.18
CA SER A 110 -1.61 -25.37 -12.33
C SER A 110 -0.75 -26.52 -12.85
N ARG A 111 0.25 -26.21 -13.68
CA ARG A 111 1.19 -27.18 -14.24
C ARG A 111 2.18 -27.70 -13.18
N HIS A 112 2.65 -26.84 -12.29
CA HIS A 112 3.67 -27.21 -11.30
C HIS A 112 3.06 -27.66 -9.96
N PHE A 113 2.02 -26.98 -9.49
CA PHE A 113 1.48 -27.13 -8.13
C PHE A 113 0.09 -27.78 -8.09
N GLY A 114 -0.53 -28.06 -9.26
CA GLY A 114 -1.90 -28.59 -9.35
C GLY A 114 -2.95 -27.49 -9.50
N ALA A 115 -4.02 -27.84 -10.20
CA ALA A 115 -5.08 -26.89 -10.60
C ALA A 115 -5.89 -26.36 -9.42
N GLU A 116 -6.19 -27.21 -8.45
CA GLU A 116 -7.07 -26.93 -7.32
C GLU A 116 -6.34 -26.36 -6.10
N ALA A 117 -5.00 -26.36 -6.11
CA ALA A 117 -4.22 -25.81 -5.00
C ALA A 117 -4.38 -24.28 -4.93
N GLU A 118 -4.14 -23.74 -3.73
CA GLU A 118 -4.21 -22.30 -3.48
C GLU A 118 -3.18 -21.54 -4.34
N PRO A 119 -3.56 -20.38 -4.92
CA PRO A 119 -2.65 -19.56 -5.69
C PRO A 119 -1.71 -18.77 -4.76
N GLU A 120 -0.68 -18.17 -5.35
CA GLU A 120 0.12 -17.16 -4.65
C GLU A 120 -0.74 -15.92 -4.41
N ALA A 121 -1.17 -15.73 -3.16
CA ALA A 121 -2.20 -14.77 -2.78
C ALA A 121 -1.77 -13.30 -2.94
N ALA A 122 -0.47 -13.03 -3.02
CA ALA A 122 0.03 -11.67 -3.12
C ALA A 122 -0.16 -11.08 -4.53
N LEU A 123 -0.10 -11.88 -5.58
CA LEU A 123 -0.21 -11.44 -6.98
C LEU A 123 -1.53 -11.85 -7.64
N SER A 124 -2.25 -12.85 -7.10
CA SER A 124 -3.47 -13.40 -7.68
C SER A 124 -4.69 -13.16 -6.81
N GLY A 125 -5.83 -12.80 -7.43
CA GLY A 125 -7.16 -12.77 -6.82
C GLY A 125 -7.98 -14.04 -7.11
N GLY A 126 -7.39 -15.07 -7.73
CA GLY A 126 -8.05 -16.32 -8.05
C GLY A 126 -8.26 -17.20 -6.82
N LYS A 127 -9.34 -17.98 -6.81
CA LYS A 127 -9.65 -18.93 -5.73
C LYS A 127 -8.74 -20.15 -5.72
N ASP A 128 -8.14 -20.49 -6.86
CA ASP A 128 -7.26 -21.63 -7.10
C ASP A 128 -6.24 -21.31 -8.20
N ASN A 129 -5.23 -22.18 -8.36
CA ASN A 129 -4.20 -22.01 -9.37
C ASN A 129 -4.77 -21.99 -10.79
N LEU A 130 -5.79 -22.79 -11.09
CA LEU A 130 -6.39 -22.85 -12.42
C LEU A 130 -7.04 -21.50 -12.79
N THR A 131 -7.77 -20.91 -11.89
CA THR A 131 -8.42 -19.61 -12.08
C THR A 131 -7.39 -18.49 -12.23
N SER A 132 -6.35 -18.52 -11.40
CA SER A 132 -5.20 -17.61 -11.52
C SER A 132 -4.53 -17.71 -12.89
N ASP A 133 -4.19 -18.93 -13.32
CA ASP A 133 -3.50 -19.16 -14.59
C ASP A 133 -4.38 -18.77 -15.80
N LEU A 134 -5.67 -19.05 -15.78
CA LEU A 134 -6.59 -18.63 -16.83
C LEU A 134 -6.65 -17.09 -16.96
N TYR A 135 -6.63 -16.35 -15.83
CA TYR A 135 -6.58 -14.89 -15.85
C TYR A 135 -5.26 -14.38 -16.45
N PHE A 136 -4.12 -14.81 -15.93
CA PHE A 136 -2.81 -14.35 -16.40
C PHE A 136 -2.52 -14.78 -17.84
N GLN A 137 -2.92 -15.99 -18.25
CA GLN A 137 -2.79 -16.41 -19.64
C GLN A 137 -3.65 -15.54 -20.58
N GLY A 138 -4.83 -15.12 -20.15
CA GLY A 138 -5.64 -14.14 -20.86
C GLY A 138 -4.92 -12.81 -21.09
N LEU A 139 -4.26 -12.26 -20.06
CA LEU A 139 -3.41 -11.06 -20.16
C LEU A 139 -2.24 -11.28 -21.13
N ARG A 140 -1.56 -12.41 -21.05
CA ARG A 140 -0.44 -12.78 -21.94
C ARG A 140 -0.89 -12.87 -23.41
N ASN A 141 -2.03 -13.51 -23.68
CA ASN A 141 -2.57 -13.65 -25.03
C ASN A 141 -2.88 -12.30 -25.69
N THR A 142 -3.31 -11.30 -24.92
CA THR A 142 -3.63 -9.96 -25.44
C THR A 142 -2.41 -9.05 -25.58
N ARG A 143 -1.32 -9.39 -24.92
CA ARG A 143 -0.10 -8.60 -24.83
C ARG A 143 -0.39 -7.14 -24.37
N THR A 144 -1.41 -6.94 -23.52
CA THR A 144 -1.82 -5.60 -23.08
C THR A 144 -0.68 -4.90 -22.33
N ALA A 145 -0.07 -5.57 -21.37
CA ALA A 145 1.05 -5.02 -20.61
C ALA A 145 2.25 -4.68 -21.50
N GLN A 146 2.59 -5.54 -22.45
CA GLN A 146 3.70 -5.31 -23.40
C GLN A 146 3.42 -4.13 -24.35
N LYS A 147 2.18 -3.97 -24.80
CA LYS A 147 1.78 -2.82 -25.62
C LYS A 147 1.91 -1.51 -24.83
N LEU A 148 1.44 -1.48 -23.57
CA LEU A 148 1.61 -0.32 -22.69
C LEU A 148 3.09 -0.03 -22.42
N PHE A 149 3.91 -1.05 -22.24
CA PHE A 149 5.36 -0.89 -22.06
C PHE A 149 6.05 -0.31 -23.29
N ALA A 150 5.59 -0.67 -24.48
CA ALA A 150 6.13 -0.13 -25.74
C ALA A 150 5.76 1.34 -25.97
N GLU A 151 4.65 1.81 -25.40
CA GLU A 151 4.22 3.21 -25.54
C GLU A 151 5.32 4.18 -25.09
N PRO A 152 5.43 5.35 -25.73
CA PRO A 152 6.30 6.43 -25.25
C PRO A 152 5.74 7.06 -23.95
N ALA A 153 6.63 7.62 -23.12
CA ALA A 153 6.21 8.46 -22.00
C ALA A 153 5.43 9.69 -22.51
N PRO A 154 4.41 10.17 -21.80
CA PRO A 154 4.01 9.75 -20.43
C PRO A 154 2.94 8.64 -20.42
N ARG A 155 2.54 8.05 -21.52
CA ARG A 155 1.56 6.95 -21.54
C ARG A 155 2.18 5.64 -21.11
N GLY A 156 3.32 5.27 -21.66
CA GLY A 156 4.15 4.17 -21.21
C GLY A 156 5.27 4.64 -20.28
N PRO A 157 6.13 3.73 -19.81
CA PRO A 157 7.26 4.07 -18.96
C PRO A 157 8.32 4.89 -19.68
N GLY A 158 9.01 5.74 -18.91
CA GLY A 158 10.18 6.48 -19.35
C GLY A 158 11.35 5.56 -19.71
N ARG A 159 12.34 6.12 -20.42
CA ARG A 159 13.53 5.38 -20.83
C ARG A 159 14.29 4.79 -19.64
N GLU A 160 14.48 5.59 -18.58
CA GLU A 160 15.19 5.17 -17.37
C GLU A 160 14.57 3.93 -16.72
N VAL A 161 13.23 3.89 -16.62
CA VAL A 161 12.49 2.73 -16.10
C VAL A 161 12.60 1.52 -17.03
N LYS A 162 12.56 1.74 -18.34
CA LYS A 162 12.76 0.66 -19.32
C LYS A 162 14.17 0.06 -19.22
N ASP A 163 15.18 0.88 -19.00
CA ASP A 163 16.58 0.46 -18.83
C ASP A 163 16.77 -0.28 -17.50
N LEU A 164 16.20 0.23 -16.39
CA LEU A 164 16.17 -0.45 -15.09
C LEU A 164 15.57 -1.87 -15.19
N LEU A 165 14.42 -2.02 -15.87
CA LEU A 165 13.76 -3.33 -16.02
C LEU A 165 14.59 -4.30 -16.87
N ARG A 166 15.22 -3.82 -17.94
CA ARG A 166 16.15 -4.63 -18.75
C ARG A 166 17.35 -5.11 -17.95
N GLY A 167 17.94 -4.19 -17.19
CA GLY A 167 19.06 -4.50 -16.30
C GLY A 167 18.66 -5.52 -15.25
N TRP A 168 17.51 -5.30 -14.57
CA TRP A 168 17.03 -6.17 -13.49
C TRP A 168 16.88 -7.63 -13.96
N ALA A 169 16.24 -7.84 -15.11
CA ALA A 169 16.08 -9.19 -15.67
C ALA A 169 17.44 -9.86 -15.93
N ARG A 170 18.38 -9.11 -16.46
CA ARG A 170 19.75 -9.62 -16.72
C ARG A 170 20.51 -9.92 -15.42
N GLY A 171 20.35 -9.08 -14.39
CA GLY A 171 20.95 -9.27 -13.07
C GLY A 171 20.45 -10.52 -12.35
N TYR A 172 19.13 -10.72 -12.31
CA TYR A 172 18.53 -11.94 -11.79
C TYR A 172 19.04 -13.18 -12.52
N ASN A 173 19.06 -13.17 -13.86
CA ASN A 173 19.52 -14.28 -14.67
C ASN A 173 21.02 -14.55 -14.49
N ALA A 174 21.83 -13.51 -14.35
CA ALA A 174 23.26 -13.64 -14.10
C ALA A 174 23.52 -14.27 -12.73
N TRP A 175 22.73 -13.93 -11.72
CA TRP A 175 22.80 -14.58 -10.41
C TRP A 175 22.47 -16.06 -10.50
N LEU A 176 21.37 -16.43 -11.16
CA LEU A 176 20.98 -17.83 -11.37
C LEU A 176 22.05 -18.65 -12.09
N ALA A 177 22.74 -18.04 -13.06
CA ALA A 177 23.78 -18.73 -13.84
C ALA A 177 25.10 -18.89 -13.08
N GLN A 178 25.34 -18.11 -12.04
CA GLN A 178 26.63 -18.01 -11.36
C GLN A 178 26.60 -18.51 -9.91
N ASN A 179 25.41 -18.86 -9.37
CA ASN A 179 25.27 -19.31 -7.99
C ASN A 179 24.38 -20.55 -7.92
N GLU A 180 24.62 -21.37 -6.92
CA GLU A 180 23.75 -22.48 -6.57
C GLU A 180 22.64 -21.97 -5.63
N ILE A 181 21.45 -22.53 -5.79
CA ILE A 181 20.31 -22.25 -4.89
C ILE A 181 20.38 -23.22 -3.73
N ASP A 182 20.69 -22.69 -2.57
CA ASP A 182 20.71 -23.45 -1.31
C ASP A 182 19.40 -23.34 -0.52
N ASP A 183 18.52 -22.39 -0.86
CA ASP A 183 17.20 -22.21 -0.22
C ASP A 183 16.35 -23.47 -0.40
N PRO A 184 16.00 -24.17 0.68
CA PRO A 184 15.23 -25.43 0.61
C PRO A 184 13.83 -25.24 0.01
N ALA A 185 13.30 -24.02 -0.04
CA ALA A 185 11.98 -23.74 -0.60
C ALA A 185 11.92 -23.95 -2.13
N CYS A 186 13.05 -23.86 -2.85
CA CYS A 186 13.06 -24.03 -4.30
C CYS A 186 14.33 -24.68 -4.87
N ARG A 187 15.20 -25.21 -4.02
CA ARG A 187 16.42 -25.87 -4.48
C ARG A 187 16.10 -27.07 -5.38
N GLY A 188 16.65 -27.04 -6.60
CA GLY A 188 16.47 -28.11 -7.59
C GLY A 188 15.11 -28.08 -8.31
N GLU A 189 14.27 -27.12 -8.03
CA GLU A 189 12.94 -27.02 -8.63
C GLU A 189 12.97 -26.54 -10.07
N SER A 190 12.29 -27.26 -10.97
CA SER A 190 12.26 -26.98 -12.40
C SER A 190 11.51 -25.69 -12.79
N TRP A 191 10.72 -25.15 -11.89
CA TRP A 191 9.99 -23.90 -12.10
C TRP A 191 10.84 -22.64 -11.83
N VAL A 192 12.01 -22.79 -11.19
CA VAL A 192 12.98 -21.71 -11.07
C VAL A 192 13.73 -21.55 -12.39
N ARG A 193 13.38 -20.50 -13.12
CA ARG A 193 13.87 -20.29 -14.49
C ARG A 193 14.31 -18.84 -14.71
N PRO A 194 15.19 -18.58 -15.69
CA PRO A 194 15.51 -17.23 -16.11
C PRO A 194 14.25 -16.41 -16.42
N VAL A 195 14.32 -15.12 -16.11
CA VAL A 195 13.22 -14.16 -16.31
C VAL A 195 13.47 -13.31 -17.55
N THR A 196 12.39 -12.78 -18.09
CA THR A 196 12.39 -11.86 -19.21
C THR A 196 11.88 -10.48 -18.76
N VAL A 197 12.11 -9.47 -19.58
CA VAL A 197 11.50 -8.14 -19.35
C VAL A 197 9.96 -8.24 -19.34
N ASP A 198 9.38 -9.14 -20.16
CA ASP A 198 7.94 -9.37 -20.20
C ASP A 198 7.37 -9.87 -18.85
N ASP A 199 8.13 -10.67 -18.08
CA ASP A 199 7.72 -11.11 -16.75
C ASP A 199 7.64 -9.93 -15.77
N LEU A 200 8.60 -9.00 -15.83
CA LEU A 200 8.60 -7.78 -15.01
C LEU A 200 7.52 -6.78 -15.42
N VAL A 201 7.23 -6.70 -16.71
CA VAL A 201 6.14 -5.90 -17.26
C VAL A 201 4.79 -6.41 -16.76
N LEU A 202 4.61 -7.74 -16.75
CA LEU A 202 3.41 -8.37 -16.17
C LEU A 202 3.32 -8.17 -14.66
N LEU A 203 4.45 -8.23 -13.95
CA LEU A 203 4.50 -7.92 -12.50
C LEU A 203 4.02 -6.49 -12.23
N SER A 204 4.57 -5.51 -12.96
CA SER A 204 4.15 -4.11 -12.82
C SER A 204 2.65 -3.94 -13.08
N HIS A 205 2.12 -4.58 -14.11
CA HIS A 205 0.69 -4.55 -14.44
C HIS A 205 -0.16 -5.20 -13.33
N ALA A 206 0.24 -6.36 -12.83
CA ALA A 206 -0.48 -7.06 -11.75
C ALA A 206 -0.52 -6.22 -10.46
N VAL A 207 0.60 -5.58 -10.09
CA VAL A 207 0.67 -4.71 -8.91
C VAL A 207 -0.24 -3.49 -9.06
N THR A 208 -0.27 -2.85 -10.22
CA THR A 208 -1.13 -1.68 -10.44
C THR A 208 -2.61 -2.04 -10.48
N ALA A 209 -2.99 -3.16 -11.10
CA ALA A 209 -4.38 -3.63 -11.23
C ALA A 209 -4.89 -4.45 -10.02
N THR A 210 -4.12 -4.54 -8.93
CA THR A 210 -4.44 -5.37 -7.75
C THR A 210 -5.83 -5.07 -7.16
N ALA A 211 -6.15 -3.80 -6.96
CA ALA A 211 -7.43 -3.39 -6.40
C ALA A 211 -8.53 -3.20 -7.48
N GLY A 212 -8.34 -3.76 -8.65
CA GLY A 212 -9.23 -3.72 -9.80
C GLY A 212 -9.41 -5.09 -10.44
N GLN A 213 -8.93 -5.27 -11.66
CA GLN A 213 -9.11 -6.51 -12.43
C GLN A 213 -8.51 -7.75 -11.74
N VAL A 214 -7.39 -7.63 -11.03
CA VAL A 214 -6.80 -8.77 -10.30
C VAL A 214 -7.74 -9.26 -9.20
N MET A 215 -8.39 -8.36 -8.46
CA MET A 215 -9.40 -8.73 -7.45
C MET A 215 -10.64 -9.39 -8.08
N ALA A 216 -10.94 -9.09 -9.33
CA ALA A 216 -12.07 -9.65 -10.09
C ALA A 216 -11.74 -10.96 -10.83
N THR A 217 -10.57 -11.56 -10.63
CA THR A 217 -10.08 -12.73 -11.35
C THR A 217 -11.11 -13.85 -11.44
N ASP A 218 -11.72 -14.24 -10.31
CA ASP A 218 -12.74 -15.31 -10.28
C ASP A 218 -13.94 -14.97 -11.17
N GLY A 219 -14.45 -13.75 -11.05
CA GLY A 219 -15.60 -13.29 -11.82
C GLY A 219 -15.33 -13.17 -13.33
N ILE A 220 -14.10 -12.77 -13.71
CA ILE A 220 -13.69 -12.71 -15.13
C ILE A 220 -13.61 -14.11 -15.74
N VAL A 221 -13.00 -15.05 -15.02
CA VAL A 221 -12.80 -16.43 -15.51
C VAL A 221 -14.09 -17.23 -15.51
N ALA A 222 -15.00 -16.99 -14.56
CA ALA A 222 -16.29 -17.65 -14.46
C ALA A 222 -17.34 -17.10 -15.44
N ALA A 223 -17.09 -15.92 -16.04
CA ALA A 223 -18.08 -15.26 -16.89
C ALA A 223 -18.48 -16.13 -18.10
N THR A 224 -19.73 -16.56 -18.11
CA THR A 224 -20.32 -17.41 -19.16
C THR A 224 -21.70 -16.89 -19.50
N PRO A 225 -22.00 -16.63 -20.78
CA PRO A 225 -23.33 -16.20 -21.18
C PRO A 225 -24.39 -17.27 -20.86
N PRO A 226 -25.59 -16.87 -20.46
CA PRO A 226 -26.67 -17.80 -20.18
C PRO A 226 -27.07 -18.57 -21.44
N SER A 227 -27.36 -19.88 -21.32
CA SER A 227 -27.79 -20.74 -22.40
C SER A 227 -28.94 -21.66 -21.94
N GLY A 228 -29.90 -21.97 -22.83
CA GLY A 228 -30.97 -22.93 -22.61
C GLY A 228 -31.84 -22.62 -21.37
N ASP A 229 -32.05 -23.62 -20.51
CA ASP A 229 -32.88 -23.48 -19.32
C ASP A 229 -32.29 -22.51 -18.26
N ARG A 230 -30.98 -22.34 -18.23
CA ARG A 230 -30.33 -21.30 -17.40
C ARG A 230 -30.75 -19.89 -17.79
N ALA A 231 -31.01 -19.61 -19.05
CA ALA A 231 -31.56 -18.33 -19.49
C ALA A 231 -32.99 -18.07 -19.00
N ARG A 232 -33.78 -19.14 -18.81
CA ARG A 232 -35.15 -19.06 -18.27
C ARG A 232 -35.15 -18.88 -16.74
N SER A 233 -34.35 -19.62 -16.02
CA SER A 233 -34.25 -19.50 -14.55
C SER A 233 -33.54 -18.24 -14.07
N ALA A 234 -32.67 -17.63 -14.90
CA ALA A 234 -32.01 -16.38 -14.61
C ALA A 234 -32.84 -15.12 -14.94
N ARG A 235 -34.07 -15.27 -15.48
CA ARG A 235 -34.98 -14.14 -15.62
C ARG A 235 -35.41 -13.68 -14.24
N GLY A 236 -34.94 -12.49 -13.85
CA GLY A 236 -35.29 -11.87 -12.56
C GLY A 236 -34.29 -12.09 -11.43
N ALA A 237 -33.19 -12.81 -11.61
CA ALA A 237 -32.10 -12.86 -10.64
C ALA A 237 -31.28 -11.55 -10.64
N ALA A 238 -31.92 -10.47 -10.17
CA ALA A 238 -31.16 -9.31 -9.73
C ALA A 238 -30.43 -9.69 -8.43
N ALA A 239 -29.16 -9.25 -8.27
CA ALA A 239 -28.56 -9.29 -6.96
C ALA A 239 -29.45 -8.46 -6.01
N ASP A 240 -29.83 -9.03 -4.88
CA ASP A 240 -30.53 -8.28 -3.82
C ASP A 240 -29.65 -7.07 -3.48
N PRO A 241 -30.15 -5.83 -3.60
CA PRO A 241 -29.35 -4.63 -3.35
C PRO A 241 -28.73 -4.60 -1.95
N ASP A 242 -29.43 -5.10 -0.94
CA ASP A 242 -28.95 -5.14 0.45
C ASP A 242 -27.88 -6.21 0.64
N GLU A 243 -28.04 -7.38 0.01
CA GLU A 243 -27.02 -8.42 -0.01
C GLU A 243 -25.77 -7.96 -0.76
N ALA A 244 -25.95 -7.32 -1.90
CA ALA A 244 -24.85 -6.74 -2.69
C ALA A 244 -24.11 -5.63 -1.91
N ALA A 245 -24.84 -4.77 -1.20
CA ALA A 245 -24.25 -3.73 -0.34
C ALA A 245 -23.44 -4.34 0.81
N ARG A 246 -23.97 -5.41 1.45
CA ARG A 246 -23.24 -6.15 2.49
C ARG A 246 -22.00 -6.82 1.91
N GLY A 247 -22.13 -7.54 0.80
CA GLY A 247 -21.02 -8.22 0.14
C GLY A 247 -19.93 -7.27 -0.33
N ALA A 248 -20.28 -6.12 -0.88
CA ALA A 248 -19.32 -5.08 -1.25
C ALA A 248 -18.60 -4.50 -0.02
N ARG A 249 -19.32 -4.18 1.06
CA ARG A 249 -18.70 -3.73 2.31
C ARG A 249 -17.72 -4.77 2.87
N GLU A 250 -18.14 -6.02 2.98
CA GLU A 250 -17.28 -7.10 3.48
C GLU A 250 -16.03 -7.31 2.62
N LEU A 251 -16.16 -7.20 1.29
CA LEU A 251 -15.03 -7.32 0.36
C LEU A 251 -13.98 -6.24 0.62
N PHE A 252 -14.40 -4.97 0.69
CA PHE A 252 -13.49 -3.86 0.90
C PHE A 252 -12.99 -3.75 2.34
N ASP A 253 -13.79 -4.12 3.34
CA ASP A 253 -13.37 -4.18 4.74
C ASP A 253 -12.36 -5.30 4.97
N ARG A 254 -12.54 -6.46 4.32
CA ARG A 254 -11.57 -7.55 4.34
C ARG A 254 -10.25 -7.11 3.69
N ALA A 255 -10.31 -6.46 2.53
CA ALA A 255 -9.14 -5.92 1.86
C ALA A 255 -8.39 -4.90 2.73
N ARG A 256 -9.11 -4.03 3.44
CA ARG A 256 -8.54 -3.08 4.43
C ARG A 256 -7.97 -3.78 5.67
N GLY A 257 -8.58 -4.88 6.11
CA GLY A 257 -8.11 -5.68 7.24
C GLY A 257 -6.86 -6.52 6.94
N THR A 258 -6.61 -6.81 5.66
CA THR A 258 -5.46 -7.63 5.21
C THR A 258 -4.32 -6.82 4.59
N MET A 259 -4.55 -5.56 4.25
CA MET A 259 -3.52 -4.62 3.80
C MET A 259 -3.79 -3.28 4.46
N GLY A 260 -2.82 -2.77 5.18
CA GLY A 260 -2.95 -1.51 5.85
C GLY A 260 -1.65 -0.73 5.83
N SER A 261 -1.62 0.37 6.52
CA SER A 261 -0.40 1.14 6.78
C SER A 261 -0.70 2.24 7.78
N ASN A 262 0.31 2.71 8.46
CA ASN A 262 0.30 4.01 9.11
C ASN A 262 1.41 4.86 8.54
N ALA A 263 1.17 6.14 8.40
CA ALA A 263 2.23 7.10 8.15
C ALA A 263 1.88 8.46 8.75
N VAL A 264 2.88 9.14 9.30
CA VAL A 264 2.77 10.51 9.76
C VAL A 264 3.99 11.31 9.31
N ALA A 265 3.74 12.53 8.86
CA ALA A 265 4.75 13.54 8.62
C ALA A 265 4.48 14.75 9.53
N PHE A 266 5.50 15.17 10.27
CA PHE A 266 5.50 16.40 11.06
C PHE A 266 6.28 17.49 10.31
N ASN A 267 5.81 18.72 10.37
CA ASN A 267 6.53 19.85 9.80
C ASN A 267 7.62 20.38 10.75
N GLY A 268 8.46 21.28 10.25
CA GLY A 268 9.57 21.85 11.02
C GLY A 268 9.17 22.63 12.26
N ASP A 269 7.96 23.20 12.30
CA ASP A 269 7.47 23.96 13.46
C ASP A 269 7.24 23.06 14.67
N THR A 270 6.99 21.78 14.47
CA THR A 270 6.72 20.80 15.54
C THR A 270 7.96 20.01 15.96
N THR A 271 9.06 20.09 15.22
CA THR A 271 10.26 19.31 15.48
C THR A 271 11.33 20.11 16.23
N ALA A 272 12.19 19.44 16.96
CA ALA A 272 13.28 20.08 17.74
C ALA A 272 14.34 20.73 16.85
N ASN A 273 14.54 20.21 15.64
CA ASN A 273 15.59 20.64 14.72
C ASN A 273 15.09 21.52 13.55
N GLY A 274 13.80 21.88 13.54
CA GLY A 274 13.20 22.73 12.51
C GLY A 274 13.06 22.04 11.14
N ARG A 275 13.25 20.72 11.06
CA ARG A 275 13.19 19.93 9.82
C ARG A 275 11.99 18.98 9.86
N GLY A 276 11.55 18.52 8.70
CA GLY A 276 10.50 17.53 8.65
C GLY A 276 10.88 16.22 9.33
N LEU A 277 9.90 15.51 9.86
CA LEU A 277 10.06 14.20 10.49
C LEU A 277 8.99 13.26 9.94
N LEU A 278 9.39 12.10 9.41
CA LEU A 278 8.50 11.07 8.87
C LEU A 278 8.58 9.80 9.72
N LEU A 279 7.43 9.22 10.06
CA LEU A 279 7.29 7.81 10.39
C LEU A 279 6.45 7.14 9.31
N GLY A 280 7.00 6.13 8.65
CA GLY A 280 6.30 5.28 7.68
C GLY A 280 6.26 3.85 8.19
N ASN A 281 5.07 3.27 8.28
CA ASN A 281 4.84 1.90 8.70
C ASN A 281 3.81 1.22 7.79
N PRO A 282 4.22 0.71 6.61
CA PRO A 282 3.35 -0.08 5.77
C PRO A 282 3.06 -1.44 6.41
N HIS A 283 1.80 -1.85 6.38
CA HIS A 283 1.35 -3.16 6.83
C HIS A 283 1.16 -4.06 5.61
N TYR A 284 2.18 -4.83 5.31
CA TYR A 284 2.23 -5.67 4.12
C TYR A 284 2.40 -7.14 4.49
N PRO A 285 2.20 -8.07 3.54
CA PRO A 285 2.41 -9.49 3.78
C PRO A 285 3.83 -9.78 4.29
N TRP A 286 3.94 -10.67 5.26
CA TRP A 286 5.21 -11.19 5.75
C TRP A 286 5.76 -12.31 4.87
N GLN A 287 4.91 -12.84 3.98
CA GLN A 287 5.21 -13.93 3.06
C GLN A 287 4.76 -13.57 1.63
N GLY A 288 5.29 -14.28 0.64
CA GLY A 288 4.90 -14.14 -0.76
C GLY A 288 5.47 -12.92 -1.48
N GLY A 289 5.03 -12.73 -2.72
CA GLY A 289 5.62 -11.82 -3.70
C GLY A 289 5.43 -10.32 -3.45
N ARG A 290 4.66 -9.92 -2.42
CA ARG A 290 4.50 -8.49 -2.05
C ARG A 290 5.33 -8.07 -0.85
N ARG A 291 6.31 -8.84 -0.44
CA ARG A 291 7.26 -8.42 0.60
C ARG A 291 8.08 -7.23 0.13
N PHE A 292 8.47 -6.38 1.06
CA PHE A 292 9.52 -5.41 0.84
C PHE A 292 10.90 -6.05 0.96
N TRP A 293 11.86 -5.46 0.27
CA TRP A 293 13.27 -5.74 0.35
C TRP A 293 14.00 -4.40 0.44
N GLN A 294 14.88 -4.23 1.42
CA GLN A 294 15.56 -2.98 1.70
C GLN A 294 16.85 -2.86 0.90
N SER A 295 17.12 -1.67 0.34
CA SER A 295 18.39 -1.36 -0.34
C SER A 295 18.67 0.13 -0.40
N GLN A 296 19.92 0.48 -0.77
CA GLN A 296 20.27 1.78 -1.29
C GLN A 296 20.68 1.66 -2.76
N GLN A 297 20.22 2.58 -3.58
CA GLN A 297 20.46 2.64 -5.02
C GLN A 297 21.15 3.97 -5.37
N THR A 298 22.32 3.91 -6.00
CA THR A 298 23.15 5.07 -6.29
C THR A 298 23.63 5.08 -7.72
N ILE A 299 23.35 6.17 -8.43
CA ILE A 299 24.04 6.61 -9.64
C ILE A 299 24.72 7.93 -9.27
N PRO A 300 26.05 8.00 -9.21
CA PRO A 300 26.76 9.18 -8.74
C PRO A 300 26.36 10.46 -9.47
N GLY A 301 25.98 11.47 -8.71
CA GLY A 301 25.52 12.76 -9.24
C GLY A 301 24.07 12.82 -9.73
N GLU A 302 23.35 11.66 -9.85
CA GLU A 302 22.01 11.60 -10.41
C GLU A 302 20.97 11.03 -9.45
N LEU A 303 21.26 9.92 -8.80
CA LEU A 303 20.35 9.21 -7.88
C LEU A 303 21.11 8.74 -6.65
N ASN A 304 20.56 8.98 -5.48
CA ASN A 304 20.99 8.32 -4.24
C ASN A 304 19.77 8.20 -3.32
N VAL A 305 19.20 7.01 -3.24
CA VAL A 305 17.94 6.72 -2.56
C VAL A 305 18.02 5.41 -1.78
N ALA A 306 17.53 5.40 -0.56
CA ALA A 306 17.46 4.21 0.28
C ALA A 306 16.02 3.95 0.71
N GLY A 307 15.68 2.69 0.96
CA GLY A 307 14.36 2.29 1.44
C GLY A 307 13.94 0.91 0.99
N GLY A 308 12.62 0.64 1.04
CA GLY A 308 12.01 -0.62 0.66
C GLY A 308 11.50 -0.63 -0.79
N SER A 309 11.87 -1.68 -1.51
CA SER A 309 11.32 -2.03 -2.82
C SER A 309 10.41 -3.23 -2.69
N LEU A 310 9.27 -3.25 -3.36
CA LEU A 310 8.51 -4.49 -3.56
C LEU A 310 9.35 -5.48 -4.36
N LEU A 311 9.20 -6.78 -4.11
CA LEU A 311 9.97 -7.80 -4.82
C LEU A 311 9.73 -7.72 -6.34
N GLY A 312 10.81 -7.74 -7.11
CA GLY A 312 10.80 -7.52 -8.55
C GLY A 312 10.70 -6.05 -8.99
N SER A 313 10.53 -5.10 -8.06
CA SER A 313 10.62 -3.67 -8.35
C SER A 313 12.08 -3.26 -8.54
N PRO A 314 12.42 -2.58 -9.65
CA PRO A 314 13.78 -2.10 -9.88
C PRO A 314 14.08 -0.76 -9.18
N VAL A 315 13.11 -0.19 -8.48
CA VAL A 315 13.18 1.12 -7.83
C VAL A 315 12.74 1.04 -6.37
N VAL A 316 13.20 1.97 -5.53
CA VAL A 316 12.70 2.15 -4.17
C VAL A 316 11.28 2.69 -4.22
N ASN A 317 10.33 1.98 -3.62
CA ASN A 317 8.92 2.37 -3.59
C ASN A 317 8.59 3.26 -2.38
N ILE A 318 9.11 2.94 -1.21
CA ILE A 318 8.98 3.68 0.04
C ILE A 318 10.39 3.95 0.56
N GLY A 319 10.74 5.21 0.82
CA GLY A 319 12.13 5.47 1.20
C GLY A 319 12.45 6.93 1.46
N TYR A 320 13.74 7.22 1.36
CA TYR A 320 14.29 8.53 1.63
C TYR A 320 15.58 8.78 0.82
N ASN A 321 15.90 10.04 0.67
CA ASN A 321 17.20 10.52 0.18
C ASN A 321 17.74 11.62 1.09
N ASP A 322 18.76 12.35 0.65
CA ASP A 322 19.38 13.44 1.41
C ASP A 322 18.44 14.64 1.68
N ARG A 323 17.22 14.67 1.11
CA ARG A 323 16.31 15.83 1.13
C ARG A 323 14.85 15.52 1.48
N VAL A 324 14.34 14.37 1.11
CA VAL A 324 12.95 14.03 1.26
C VAL A 324 12.78 12.56 1.66
N ALA A 325 11.78 12.28 2.49
CA ALA A 325 11.36 10.94 2.84
C ALA A 325 9.86 10.79 2.58
N TRP A 326 9.43 9.61 2.15
CA TRP A 326 8.04 9.33 1.84
C TRP A 326 7.63 7.91 2.22
N SER A 327 6.36 7.76 2.52
CA SER A 327 5.70 6.47 2.72
C SER A 327 4.34 6.48 2.04
N HIS A 328 3.76 5.29 1.89
CA HIS A 328 2.43 5.11 1.33
C HIS A 328 1.49 4.48 2.35
N THR A 329 0.21 4.83 2.26
CA THR A 329 -0.87 4.12 2.95
C THR A 329 -1.91 3.69 1.93
N VAL A 330 -2.51 2.51 2.10
CA VAL A 330 -3.63 2.08 1.25
C VAL A 330 -4.76 3.10 1.36
N SER A 331 -5.27 3.53 0.23
CA SER A 331 -6.31 4.56 0.11
C SER A 331 -7.71 3.99 0.20
N THR A 332 -8.67 4.81 0.61
CA THR A 332 -10.11 4.51 0.51
C THR A 332 -10.70 4.83 -0.86
N GLY A 333 -9.97 5.52 -1.72
CA GLY A 333 -10.42 5.79 -3.09
C GLY A 333 -10.60 4.48 -3.86
N THR A 334 -11.78 4.30 -4.49
CA THR A 334 -12.07 3.08 -5.25
C THR A 334 -11.49 3.18 -6.65
N PRO A 335 -10.44 2.40 -6.99
CA PRO A 335 -9.68 2.60 -8.22
C PRO A 335 -10.34 1.96 -9.45
N MET A 336 -11.54 1.45 -9.31
CA MET A 336 -12.33 0.80 -10.37
C MET A 336 -13.81 1.17 -10.24
N ASN A 337 -14.59 0.83 -11.26
CA ASN A 337 -16.04 0.87 -11.24
C ASN A 337 -16.62 -0.29 -12.04
N LEU A 338 -17.91 -0.54 -11.88
CA LEU A 338 -18.66 -1.45 -12.73
C LEU A 338 -19.54 -0.67 -13.72
N HIS A 339 -19.80 -1.28 -14.88
CA HIS A 339 -20.81 -0.89 -15.83
C HIS A 339 -21.84 -1.99 -15.93
N GLU A 340 -23.10 -1.68 -15.63
CA GLU A 340 -24.23 -2.57 -15.89
C GLU A 340 -24.61 -2.45 -17.37
N LEU A 341 -24.55 -3.57 -18.09
CA LEU A 341 -24.81 -3.65 -19.52
C LEU A 341 -26.26 -4.07 -19.75
N LYS A 342 -26.98 -3.33 -20.58
CA LYS A 342 -28.26 -3.75 -21.12
C LYS A 342 -28.02 -4.67 -22.32
N LEU A 343 -28.48 -5.90 -22.26
CA LEU A 343 -28.23 -6.90 -23.30
C LEU A 343 -29.33 -6.94 -24.35
N ASP A 344 -28.98 -7.42 -25.55
CA ASP A 344 -29.96 -7.73 -26.60
C ASP A 344 -30.73 -8.98 -26.21
N PRO A 345 -32.09 -8.94 -26.19
CA PRO A 345 -32.90 -10.06 -25.77
C PRO A 345 -32.72 -11.33 -26.59
N LYS A 346 -32.16 -11.20 -27.82
CA LYS A 346 -31.94 -12.33 -28.76
C LYS A 346 -30.52 -12.91 -28.66
N ASP A 347 -29.56 -12.13 -28.13
CA ASP A 347 -28.17 -12.56 -28.04
C ASP A 347 -27.50 -11.94 -26.80
N PRO A 348 -27.35 -12.68 -25.70
CA PRO A 348 -26.78 -12.14 -24.45
C PRO A 348 -25.28 -11.80 -24.57
N THR A 349 -24.65 -12.02 -25.72
CA THR A 349 -23.29 -11.58 -26.01
C THR A 349 -23.24 -10.26 -26.77
N VAL A 350 -24.40 -9.66 -27.02
CA VAL A 350 -24.58 -8.32 -27.62
C VAL A 350 -25.14 -7.40 -26.55
N TYR A 351 -24.57 -6.23 -26.36
CA TYR A 351 -25.07 -5.19 -25.46
C TYR A 351 -25.41 -3.92 -26.24
N LEU A 352 -26.23 -3.07 -25.64
CA LEU A 352 -26.73 -1.85 -26.24
C LEU A 352 -25.99 -0.65 -25.65
N VAL A 353 -25.56 0.29 -26.49
CA VAL A 353 -25.03 1.59 -26.10
C VAL A 353 -25.68 2.67 -26.96
N ASP A 354 -26.38 3.61 -26.34
CA ASP A 354 -27.16 4.65 -27.01
C ASP A 354 -28.15 4.09 -28.07
N GLY A 355 -28.64 2.88 -27.84
CA GLY A 355 -29.52 2.16 -28.76
C GLY A 355 -28.81 1.31 -29.81
N GLU A 356 -27.51 1.51 -30.00
CA GLU A 356 -26.70 0.76 -30.94
C GLU A 356 -26.23 -0.59 -30.37
N ARG A 357 -26.14 -1.59 -31.22
CA ARG A 357 -25.76 -2.97 -30.85
C ARG A 357 -24.25 -3.14 -30.94
N GLU A 358 -23.63 -3.50 -29.81
CA GLU A 358 -22.21 -3.86 -29.74
C GLU A 358 -22.03 -5.31 -29.33
N ARG A 359 -21.14 -6.02 -30.05
CA ARG A 359 -20.80 -7.41 -29.74
C ARG A 359 -19.61 -7.50 -28.80
N MET A 360 -19.73 -8.29 -27.74
CA MET A 360 -18.63 -8.62 -26.84
C MET A 360 -17.52 -9.38 -27.58
N LYS A 361 -16.27 -9.06 -27.27
CA LYS A 361 -15.11 -9.75 -27.82
C LYS A 361 -14.86 -11.03 -27.05
N LYS A 362 -14.87 -12.14 -27.75
CA LYS A 362 -14.59 -13.49 -27.24
C LYS A 362 -13.08 -13.73 -27.24
N ARG A 363 -12.52 -14.19 -26.13
CA ARG A 363 -11.10 -14.57 -25.98
C ARG A 363 -11.02 -15.97 -25.41
N THR A 364 -10.53 -16.91 -26.20
CA THR A 364 -10.29 -18.28 -25.75
C THR A 364 -8.92 -18.35 -25.08
N VAL A 365 -8.88 -18.94 -23.88
CA VAL A 365 -7.71 -19.06 -23.03
C VAL A 365 -7.55 -20.54 -22.67
N THR A 366 -6.34 -21.09 -22.90
CA THR A 366 -6.00 -22.48 -22.58
C THR A 366 -4.77 -22.50 -21.67
N VAL A 367 -4.85 -23.25 -20.58
CA VAL A 367 -3.76 -23.47 -19.62
C VAL A 367 -3.45 -24.96 -19.49
N ARG A 368 -2.19 -25.29 -19.21
CA ARG A 368 -1.77 -26.65 -18.90
C ARG A 368 -1.99 -26.93 -17.42
N VAL A 369 -2.39 -28.15 -17.11
CA VAL A 369 -2.53 -28.62 -15.74
C VAL A 369 -1.63 -29.82 -15.48
N LYS A 370 -1.21 -30.00 -14.24
CA LYS A 370 -0.41 -31.15 -13.82
C LYS A 370 -1.24 -32.42 -14.01
N ASP A 371 -0.64 -33.42 -14.60
CA ASP A 371 -1.21 -34.76 -14.76
C ASP A 371 -2.59 -34.79 -15.41
N GLY A 372 -2.94 -33.78 -16.25
CA GLY A 372 -4.25 -33.65 -16.88
C GLY A 372 -4.21 -33.04 -18.27
N SER A 373 -5.37 -33.09 -18.97
CA SER A 373 -5.58 -32.40 -20.22
C SER A 373 -5.64 -30.88 -20.04
N PRO A 374 -5.15 -30.08 -20.99
CA PRO A 374 -5.27 -28.64 -20.93
C PRO A 374 -6.71 -28.16 -20.75
N VAL A 375 -6.91 -27.17 -19.89
CA VAL A 375 -8.23 -26.59 -19.61
C VAL A 375 -8.41 -25.33 -20.42
N THR A 376 -9.55 -25.25 -21.13
CA THR A 376 -9.89 -24.09 -21.95
C THR A 376 -11.12 -23.39 -21.38
N ARG A 377 -11.05 -22.05 -21.32
CA ARG A 377 -12.17 -21.16 -20.95
C ARG A 377 -12.26 -20.00 -21.92
N THR A 378 -13.46 -19.40 -21.99
CA THR A 378 -13.71 -18.18 -22.75
C THR A 378 -13.85 -17.02 -21.80
N GLN A 379 -13.12 -15.95 -22.03
CA GLN A 379 -13.29 -14.65 -21.41
C GLN A 379 -14.01 -13.71 -22.36
N TRP A 380 -14.83 -12.82 -21.82
CA TRP A 380 -15.65 -11.88 -22.58
C TRP A 380 -15.27 -10.45 -22.25
N TRP A 381 -15.16 -9.63 -23.28
CA TRP A 381 -14.71 -8.25 -23.14
C TRP A 381 -15.63 -7.28 -23.86
N THR A 382 -15.83 -6.14 -23.24
CA THR A 382 -16.62 -5.01 -23.78
C THR A 382 -15.72 -3.80 -24.02
N ARG A 383 -16.29 -2.67 -24.44
CA ARG A 383 -15.59 -1.40 -24.50
C ARG A 383 -15.14 -0.91 -23.12
N TYR A 384 -15.83 -1.30 -22.06
CA TYR A 384 -15.56 -0.91 -20.67
C TYR A 384 -14.51 -1.75 -19.98
N GLY A 385 -14.29 -2.97 -20.44
CA GLY A 385 -13.37 -3.93 -19.86
C GLY A 385 -13.93 -5.37 -19.90
N PRO A 386 -13.37 -6.29 -19.11
CA PRO A 386 -13.87 -7.67 -19.05
C PRO A 386 -15.24 -7.75 -18.37
N VAL A 387 -16.05 -8.69 -18.86
CA VAL A 387 -17.31 -9.08 -18.20
C VAL A 387 -16.96 -9.84 -16.92
N VAL A 388 -17.68 -9.55 -15.85
CA VAL A 388 -17.50 -10.15 -14.52
C VAL A 388 -18.82 -10.70 -14.01
N THR A 389 -18.77 -11.88 -13.34
CA THR A 389 -19.91 -12.50 -12.67
C THR A 389 -19.82 -12.46 -11.15
N GLY A 390 -18.83 -11.74 -10.63
CA GLY A 390 -18.65 -11.48 -9.20
C GLY A 390 -17.38 -10.68 -8.92
N LEU A 391 -17.32 -10.08 -7.73
CA LEU A 391 -16.12 -9.47 -7.17
C LEU A 391 -15.79 -10.16 -5.84
N GLY A 392 -14.60 -10.79 -5.79
CA GLY A 392 -14.24 -11.63 -4.67
C GLY A 392 -15.32 -12.69 -4.39
N ARG A 393 -15.38 -13.16 -3.13
CA ARG A 393 -16.36 -14.19 -2.73
C ARG A 393 -17.71 -13.62 -2.24
N GLY A 394 -17.83 -12.30 -2.10
CA GLY A 394 -18.95 -11.66 -1.40
C GLY A 394 -19.94 -10.90 -2.28
N LEU A 395 -19.60 -10.56 -3.53
CA LEU A 395 -20.48 -9.79 -4.40
C LEU A 395 -20.78 -10.56 -5.69
N PRO A 396 -21.90 -11.31 -5.75
CA PRO A 396 -22.33 -11.97 -6.98
C PRO A 396 -22.88 -10.94 -7.99
N LEU A 397 -22.54 -11.11 -9.25
CA LEU A 397 -22.94 -10.26 -10.39
C LEU A 397 -23.44 -11.16 -11.53
N PRO A 398 -24.63 -11.73 -11.42
CA PRO A 398 -25.10 -12.73 -12.38
C PRO A 398 -25.21 -12.16 -13.80
N TRP A 399 -24.72 -12.94 -14.77
CA TRP A 399 -24.96 -12.67 -16.19
C TRP A 399 -26.32 -13.31 -16.58
N THR A 400 -27.32 -12.47 -16.83
CA THR A 400 -28.66 -12.87 -17.19
C THR A 400 -28.93 -12.71 -18.70
N ALA A 401 -30.15 -13.00 -19.15
CA ALA A 401 -30.54 -12.72 -20.54
C ALA A 401 -30.66 -11.22 -20.84
N GLU A 402 -30.83 -10.38 -19.80
CA GLU A 402 -31.11 -8.96 -19.94
C GLU A 402 -29.95 -8.06 -19.53
N ARG A 403 -29.09 -8.54 -18.63
CA ARG A 403 -27.99 -7.74 -18.08
C ARG A 403 -26.73 -8.56 -17.81
N ALA A 404 -25.60 -7.88 -17.88
CA ALA A 404 -24.29 -8.34 -17.43
C ALA A 404 -23.51 -7.15 -16.83
N HIS A 405 -22.37 -7.43 -16.21
CA HIS A 405 -21.52 -6.38 -15.65
C HIS A 405 -20.12 -6.44 -16.25
N ALA A 406 -19.55 -5.26 -16.52
CA ALA A 406 -18.17 -5.14 -16.95
C ALA A 406 -17.38 -4.28 -15.95
N ILE A 407 -16.12 -4.64 -15.68
CA ILE A 407 -15.25 -3.88 -14.78
C ILE A 407 -14.43 -2.84 -15.57
N GLY A 408 -14.59 -1.56 -15.22
CA GLY A 408 -13.72 -0.46 -15.62
C GLY A 408 -12.58 -0.30 -14.63
N ASP A 409 -11.34 -0.47 -15.10
CA ASP A 409 -10.13 -0.35 -14.29
C ASP A 409 -9.08 0.49 -15.01
N PRO A 410 -8.96 1.78 -14.69
CA PRO A 410 -7.94 2.64 -15.31
C PRO A 410 -6.50 2.22 -14.95
N ASN A 411 -6.29 1.53 -13.84
CA ASN A 411 -4.97 1.05 -13.43
C ASN A 411 -4.47 -0.12 -14.28
N ALA A 412 -5.36 -0.87 -14.94
CA ALA A 412 -4.98 -1.87 -15.92
C ALA A 412 -4.57 -1.28 -17.30
N ALA A 413 -4.66 0.06 -17.46
CA ALA A 413 -4.43 0.75 -18.73
C ALA A 413 -3.22 1.70 -18.70
N HIS A 414 -2.30 1.55 -17.74
CA HIS A 414 -1.06 2.32 -17.68
C HIS A 414 0.10 1.54 -17.07
N MET A 415 1.33 2.05 -17.27
CA MET A 415 2.56 1.47 -16.73
C MET A 415 3.49 2.54 -16.10
N ARG A 416 2.90 3.53 -15.42
CA ARG A 416 3.62 4.71 -14.89
C ARG A 416 4.04 4.58 -13.42
N PHE A 417 3.78 3.44 -12.78
CA PHE A 417 4.05 3.23 -11.36
C PHE A 417 5.54 3.41 -11.02
N PHE A 418 6.42 2.76 -11.75
CA PHE A 418 7.86 2.87 -11.49
C PHE A 418 8.43 4.25 -11.85
N ASP A 419 7.86 4.95 -12.83
CA ASP A 419 8.23 6.34 -13.14
C ASP A 419 7.90 7.27 -11.96
N THR A 420 6.78 7.02 -11.28
CA THR A 420 6.42 7.79 -10.09
C THR A 420 7.38 7.53 -8.94
N SER A 421 7.70 6.25 -8.68
CA SER A 421 8.66 5.88 -7.63
C SER A 421 10.06 6.45 -7.92
N LEU A 422 10.52 6.40 -9.17
CA LEU A 422 11.79 7.00 -9.58
C LEU A 422 11.77 8.53 -9.42
N ALA A 423 10.66 9.18 -9.78
CA ALA A 423 10.51 10.61 -9.56
C ALA A 423 10.57 11.00 -8.08
N PHE A 424 10.08 10.15 -7.18
CA PHE A 424 10.21 10.34 -5.73
C PHE A 424 11.67 10.21 -5.28
N GLY A 425 12.38 9.19 -5.75
CA GLY A 425 13.81 9.01 -5.46
C GLY A 425 14.67 10.22 -5.89
N LYS A 426 14.28 10.92 -6.95
CA LYS A 426 14.93 12.13 -7.47
C LYS A 426 14.42 13.44 -6.84
N ALA A 427 13.33 13.41 -6.07
CA ALA A 427 12.75 14.60 -5.47
C ALA A 427 13.68 15.20 -4.40
N ARG A 428 13.62 16.53 -4.25
CA ARG A 428 14.48 17.27 -3.30
C ARG A 428 13.67 18.08 -2.27
N SER A 429 12.37 17.90 -2.27
CA SER A 429 11.41 18.48 -1.30
C SER A 429 10.04 17.83 -1.46
N THR A 430 9.16 18.02 -0.49
CA THR A 430 7.75 17.60 -0.58
C THR A 430 7.03 18.23 -1.77
N ALA A 431 7.35 19.50 -2.09
CA ALA A 431 6.83 20.17 -3.29
C ALA A 431 7.33 19.51 -4.58
N GLY A 432 8.62 19.15 -4.64
CA GLY A 432 9.22 18.44 -5.78
C GLY A 432 8.64 17.04 -5.96
N LEU A 433 8.40 16.33 -4.86
CA LEU A 433 7.75 15.02 -4.85
C LEU A 433 6.32 15.12 -5.41
N LEU A 434 5.52 16.09 -4.93
CA LEU A 434 4.18 16.34 -5.44
C LEU A 434 4.18 16.72 -6.93
N ALA A 435 5.15 17.52 -7.38
CA ALA A 435 5.33 17.88 -8.79
C ALA A 435 5.66 16.64 -9.65
N GLY A 436 6.53 15.76 -9.16
CA GLY A 436 6.84 14.46 -9.77
C GLY A 436 5.58 13.60 -9.93
N LEU A 437 4.83 13.44 -8.84
CA LEU A 437 3.58 12.69 -8.83
C LEU A 437 2.55 13.23 -9.82
N ARG A 438 2.39 14.56 -9.88
CA ARG A 438 1.49 15.24 -10.82
C ARG A 438 1.91 15.06 -12.28
N ARG A 439 3.21 14.98 -12.54
CA ARG A 439 3.75 14.77 -13.88
C ARG A 439 3.57 13.31 -14.34
N THR A 440 3.75 12.34 -13.46
CA THR A 440 3.72 10.90 -13.81
C THR A 440 2.33 10.28 -13.66
N GLN A 441 1.53 10.69 -12.68
CA GLN A 441 0.17 10.18 -12.40
C GLN A 441 0.12 8.64 -12.44
N GLY A 442 1.04 7.98 -11.75
CA GLY A 442 1.22 6.52 -11.87
C GLY A 442 0.96 5.74 -10.60
N LEU A 443 0.61 6.38 -9.47
CA LEU A 443 0.26 5.65 -8.24
C LEU A 443 -1.14 5.03 -8.37
N PRO A 444 -1.29 3.73 -8.05
CA PRO A 444 -2.56 3.06 -8.28
C PRO A 444 -3.58 3.30 -7.15
N TRP A 445 -3.37 2.76 -5.97
CA TRP A 445 -4.36 2.64 -4.90
C TRP A 445 -3.80 3.06 -3.53
N VAL A 446 -2.84 3.98 -3.52
CA VAL A 446 -2.18 4.45 -2.30
C VAL A 446 -2.17 5.96 -2.16
N ASN A 447 -2.24 6.43 -0.91
CA ASN A 447 -1.91 7.79 -0.51
C ASN A 447 -0.39 7.94 -0.40
N THR A 448 0.09 9.18 -0.41
CA THR A 448 1.49 9.52 -0.11
C THR A 448 1.56 10.46 1.09
N VAL A 449 2.40 10.12 2.05
CA VAL A 449 2.78 10.96 3.20
C VAL A 449 4.28 11.22 3.09
N ALA A 450 4.70 12.47 3.21
CA ALA A 450 6.11 12.84 3.04
C ALA A 450 6.54 14.01 3.94
N ALA A 451 7.83 14.01 4.27
CA ALA A 451 8.49 15.11 4.97
C ALA A 451 9.79 15.47 4.27
N ASP A 452 10.28 16.69 4.43
CA ASP A 452 11.56 17.10 3.83
C ASP A 452 12.50 17.84 4.77
N SER A 453 13.76 17.92 4.36
CA SER A 453 14.85 18.54 5.12
C SER A 453 14.70 20.05 5.34
N ARG A 454 13.71 20.69 4.74
CA ARG A 454 13.39 22.12 4.89
C ARG A 454 12.19 22.36 5.82
N GLY A 455 11.68 21.31 6.46
CA GLY A 455 10.55 21.38 7.37
C GLY A 455 9.19 21.22 6.69
N GLY A 456 9.14 20.81 5.42
CA GLY A 456 7.87 20.55 4.73
C GLY A 456 7.21 19.26 5.18
N SER A 457 5.87 19.25 5.30
CA SER A 457 5.03 18.05 5.46
C SER A 457 4.00 17.97 4.33
N LEU A 458 3.63 16.77 3.92
CA LEU A 458 2.69 16.50 2.84
C LEU A 458 1.85 15.27 3.12
N PHE A 459 0.55 15.38 2.89
CA PHE A 459 -0.33 14.25 2.59
C PHE A 459 -0.98 14.50 1.23
N THR A 460 -1.09 13.48 0.40
CA THR A 460 -1.88 13.55 -0.83
C THR A 460 -2.46 12.20 -1.22
N GLN A 461 -3.71 12.21 -1.65
CA GLN A 461 -4.41 11.06 -2.24
C GLN A 461 -4.36 11.13 -3.77
N SER A 462 -3.23 11.53 -4.33
CA SER A 462 -3.02 11.56 -5.78
C SER A 462 -2.74 10.16 -6.32
N GLN A 463 -3.78 9.54 -6.85
CA GLN A 463 -3.75 8.18 -7.42
C GLN A 463 -4.58 8.11 -8.70
N VAL A 464 -4.46 7.03 -9.47
CA VAL A 464 -5.26 6.85 -10.69
C VAL A 464 -6.65 6.33 -10.30
N LEU A 465 -7.65 7.21 -10.42
CA LEU A 465 -9.07 6.90 -10.14
C LEU A 465 -9.94 7.22 -11.35
N PRO A 466 -11.01 6.43 -11.59
CA PRO A 466 -12.00 6.79 -12.59
C PRO A 466 -12.68 8.11 -12.22
N ARG A 467 -12.84 9.02 -13.19
CA ARG A 467 -13.47 10.32 -12.93
C ARG A 467 -14.99 10.17 -12.83
N ILE A 468 -15.42 9.67 -11.69
CA ILE A 468 -16.82 9.58 -11.30
C ILE A 468 -17.08 10.69 -10.29
N THR A 469 -17.64 11.81 -10.78
CA THR A 469 -18.11 12.88 -9.91
C THR A 469 -19.43 12.51 -9.26
N ASP A 470 -19.76 13.14 -8.12
CA ASP A 470 -21.03 12.90 -7.43
C ASP A 470 -22.22 13.17 -8.35
N SER A 471 -22.13 14.21 -9.18
CA SER A 471 -23.16 14.52 -10.18
C SER A 471 -23.25 13.49 -11.32
N LEU A 472 -22.12 12.88 -11.74
CA LEU A 472 -22.16 11.78 -12.69
C LEU A 472 -22.81 10.54 -12.06
N PHE A 473 -22.44 10.23 -10.82
CA PHE A 473 -23.01 9.13 -10.08
C PHE A 473 -24.53 9.26 -9.92
N GLU A 474 -25.02 10.43 -9.51
CA GLU A 474 -26.46 10.71 -9.37
C GLU A 474 -27.25 10.47 -10.65
N ARG A 475 -26.72 10.93 -11.81
CA ARG A 475 -27.41 10.77 -13.10
C ARG A 475 -27.32 9.37 -13.70
N CYS A 476 -26.27 8.64 -13.39
CA CYS A 476 -25.87 7.43 -14.11
C CYS A 476 -25.79 6.16 -13.26
N SER A 477 -26.02 6.27 -11.96
CA SER A 477 -25.99 5.11 -11.08
C SER A 477 -27.15 4.18 -11.30
N THR A 478 -26.88 2.88 -11.36
CA THR A 478 -27.90 1.84 -11.35
C THR A 478 -28.44 1.60 -9.94
N GLU A 479 -29.46 0.77 -9.79
CA GLU A 479 -29.96 0.35 -8.48
C GLU A 479 -28.88 -0.30 -7.65
N LEU A 480 -28.11 -1.21 -8.24
CA LEU A 480 -26.96 -1.83 -7.60
C LEU A 480 -25.92 -0.79 -7.16
N GLY A 481 -25.62 0.19 -8.01
CA GLY A 481 -24.69 1.26 -7.67
C GLY A 481 -25.17 2.11 -6.50
N ARG A 482 -26.46 2.43 -6.43
CA ARG A 482 -27.03 3.17 -5.28
C ARG A 482 -26.93 2.38 -3.97
N ALA A 483 -26.99 1.05 -4.04
CA ALA A 483 -26.83 0.20 -2.88
C ALA A 483 -25.35 0.06 -2.44
N THR A 484 -24.42 -0.09 -3.38
CA THR A 484 -23.01 -0.39 -3.08
C THR A 484 -22.12 0.85 -2.83
N TYR A 485 -22.42 1.97 -3.46
CA TYR A 485 -21.59 3.18 -3.37
C TYR A 485 -21.57 3.82 -1.98
N PRO A 486 -22.71 3.98 -1.27
CA PRO A 486 -22.71 4.63 0.05
C PRO A 486 -21.87 3.92 1.10
N GLY A 487 -21.79 2.60 1.08
CA GLY A 487 -21.09 1.83 2.11
C GLY A 487 -19.70 1.33 1.71
N ALA A 488 -19.48 1.13 0.41
CA ALA A 488 -18.26 0.50 -0.10
C ALA A 488 -17.49 1.36 -1.11
N GLY A 489 -18.05 2.48 -1.57
CA GLY A 489 -17.43 3.32 -2.61
C GLY A 489 -17.46 2.70 -4.01
N LEU A 490 -18.14 1.55 -4.21
CA LEU A 490 -18.21 0.87 -5.50
C LEU A 490 -19.30 1.46 -6.37
N ALA A 491 -18.94 2.27 -7.37
CA ALA A 491 -19.87 2.80 -8.35
C ALA A 491 -20.23 1.74 -9.40
N VAL A 492 -21.53 1.58 -9.66
CA VAL A 492 -22.06 0.79 -10.79
C VAL A 492 -22.86 1.73 -11.67
N LEU A 493 -22.34 2.01 -12.86
CA LEU A 493 -22.89 2.98 -13.80
C LEU A 493 -23.69 2.30 -14.91
N ASP A 494 -24.66 3.03 -15.48
CA ASP A 494 -25.42 2.57 -16.63
C ASP A 494 -24.53 2.48 -17.88
N GLY A 495 -24.13 1.29 -18.26
CA GLY A 495 -23.29 1.00 -19.42
C GLY A 495 -24.03 1.06 -20.76
N SER A 496 -25.33 1.35 -20.76
CA SER A 496 -26.11 1.51 -22.00
C SER A 496 -26.10 2.94 -22.55
N ARG A 497 -25.45 3.88 -21.83
CA ARG A 497 -25.37 5.31 -22.22
C ARG A 497 -23.92 5.79 -22.22
N THR A 498 -23.46 6.32 -23.35
CA THR A 498 -22.09 6.86 -23.48
C THR A 498 -21.80 8.01 -22.50
N GLU A 499 -22.80 8.84 -22.22
CA GLU A 499 -22.69 9.97 -21.27
C GLU A 499 -22.44 9.52 -19.82
N CYS A 500 -22.67 8.23 -19.52
CA CYS A 500 -22.44 7.64 -18.20
C CYS A 500 -21.03 7.05 -18.02
N ALA A 501 -20.18 7.09 -19.04
CA ALA A 501 -18.79 6.73 -18.91
C ALA A 501 -18.04 7.75 -18.02
N PRO A 502 -17.01 7.31 -17.26
CA PRO A 502 -16.17 8.24 -16.49
C PRO A 502 -15.61 9.36 -17.37
N GLY A 503 -15.75 10.61 -16.92
CA GLY A 503 -15.21 11.77 -17.59
C GLY A 503 -13.68 11.84 -17.54
N THR A 504 -13.10 12.91 -18.10
CA THR A 504 -11.66 13.14 -18.10
C THR A 504 -11.37 14.58 -17.65
N ASP A 505 -10.49 14.75 -16.67
CA ASP A 505 -10.02 16.09 -16.29
C ASP A 505 -8.99 16.60 -17.31
N ARG A 506 -8.91 17.93 -17.48
CA ARG A 506 -7.99 18.55 -18.47
C ARG A 506 -6.52 18.25 -18.19
N ASP A 507 -6.14 18.03 -16.93
CA ASP A 507 -4.79 17.75 -16.49
C ASP A 507 -4.55 16.26 -16.19
N ALA A 508 -5.49 15.39 -16.57
CA ALA A 508 -5.32 13.94 -16.53
C ALA A 508 -4.49 13.46 -17.73
N LEU A 509 -3.51 12.58 -17.47
CA LEU A 509 -2.71 11.94 -18.53
C LEU A 509 -3.46 10.82 -19.26
N GLN A 510 -4.55 10.33 -18.67
CA GLN A 510 -5.29 9.18 -19.15
C GLN A 510 -6.78 9.49 -19.26
N PRO A 511 -7.45 9.11 -20.37
CA PRO A 511 -8.90 9.23 -20.48
C PRO A 511 -9.63 8.52 -19.33
N GLY A 512 -10.75 9.05 -18.90
CA GLY A 512 -11.60 8.46 -17.88
C GLY A 512 -11.13 8.69 -16.44
N THR A 513 -10.10 9.51 -16.19
CA THR A 513 -9.52 9.68 -14.85
C THR A 513 -9.57 11.13 -14.34
N PHE A 514 -9.51 11.26 -13.02
CA PHE A 514 -9.23 12.53 -12.37
C PHE A 514 -7.82 13.03 -12.67
N GLY A 515 -7.67 14.35 -12.81
CA GLY A 515 -6.37 15.01 -12.86
C GLY A 515 -5.89 15.47 -11.48
N PRO A 516 -4.60 15.77 -11.34
CA PRO A 516 -3.96 16.08 -10.05
C PRO A 516 -4.55 17.28 -9.29
N LYS A 517 -5.21 18.22 -9.99
CA LYS A 517 -5.79 19.41 -9.34
C LYS A 517 -6.99 19.08 -8.45
N ASN A 518 -7.69 17.98 -8.76
CA ASN A 518 -8.89 17.53 -8.03
C ASN A 518 -8.58 16.51 -6.92
N MET A 519 -7.30 16.22 -6.68
CA MET A 519 -6.87 15.23 -5.69
C MET A 519 -6.75 15.84 -4.29
N PRO A 520 -7.26 15.16 -3.23
CA PRO A 520 -7.09 15.60 -1.86
C PRO A 520 -5.61 15.80 -1.52
N THR A 521 -5.26 16.99 -1.03
CA THR A 521 -3.86 17.34 -0.73
C THR A 521 -3.78 18.29 0.46
N LEU A 522 -2.97 17.94 1.46
CA LEU A 522 -2.64 18.76 2.63
C LEU A 522 -1.14 19.05 2.61
N LYS A 523 -0.76 20.33 2.74
CA LYS A 523 0.63 20.78 2.71
C LYS A 523 0.97 21.57 3.96
N ASN A 524 2.18 21.37 4.47
CA ASN A 524 2.78 22.15 5.53
C ASN A 524 1.85 22.32 6.75
N ALA A 525 1.13 21.25 7.10
CA ALA A 525 0.38 21.18 8.34
C ALA A 525 1.33 20.77 9.48
N PRO A 526 1.05 21.13 10.73
CA PRO A 526 1.84 20.69 11.89
C PRO A 526 2.09 19.19 11.88
N TYR A 527 1.07 18.44 11.47
CA TYR A 527 1.17 17.02 11.15
C TYR A 527 0.28 16.66 9.97
N ALA A 528 0.63 15.58 9.29
CA ALA A 528 -0.20 14.92 8.28
C ALA A 528 -0.16 13.41 8.53
N VAL A 529 -1.29 12.79 8.88
CA VAL A 529 -1.39 11.39 9.29
C VAL A 529 -2.42 10.63 8.45
N ASN A 530 -2.17 9.35 8.21
CA ASN A 530 -3.18 8.46 7.65
C ASN A 530 -2.98 7.02 8.15
N SER A 531 -4.09 6.39 8.50
CA SER A 531 -4.19 4.98 8.92
C SER A 531 -5.25 4.23 8.10
N ASN A 532 -5.27 4.44 6.79
CA ASN A 532 -6.14 3.82 5.78
C ASN A 532 -7.62 4.24 5.77
N ASP A 533 -8.03 5.19 6.58
CA ASP A 533 -9.31 5.86 6.40
C ASP A 533 -9.19 6.98 5.34
N SER A 534 -10.31 7.63 5.00
CA SER A 534 -10.33 8.67 3.98
C SER A 534 -9.39 9.84 4.32
N ALA A 535 -9.08 10.65 3.34
CA ALA A 535 -8.26 11.85 3.48
C ALA A 535 -8.82 12.87 4.48
N TRP A 536 -10.09 12.74 4.86
CA TRP A 536 -10.83 13.69 5.68
C TRP A 536 -10.06 14.11 6.94
N LEU A 537 -9.62 13.17 7.76
CA LEU A 537 -8.89 13.42 9.01
C LEU A 537 -7.37 13.23 8.87
N ALA A 538 -6.81 13.53 7.70
CA ALA A 538 -5.35 13.59 7.56
C ALA A 538 -4.71 14.63 8.51
N ASN A 539 -5.51 15.58 8.99
CA ASN A 539 -5.23 16.47 10.12
C ASN A 539 -6.58 16.84 10.72
N ALA A 540 -6.77 16.63 12.02
CA ALA A 540 -8.04 16.87 12.69
C ALA A 540 -8.42 18.35 12.78
N ASP A 541 -7.41 19.24 12.89
CA ASP A 541 -7.62 20.70 12.96
C ASP A 541 -7.83 21.33 11.56
N ARG A 542 -7.45 20.61 10.52
CA ARG A 542 -7.55 21.04 9.11
C ARG A 542 -8.15 19.93 8.24
N PRO A 543 -9.39 19.47 8.52
CA PRO A 543 -10.01 18.35 7.83
C PRO A 543 -10.22 18.66 6.34
N LEU A 544 -9.89 17.68 5.49
CA LEU A 544 -10.03 17.81 4.05
C LEU A 544 -11.49 17.55 3.65
N ARG A 545 -12.15 18.57 3.10
CA ARG A 545 -13.55 18.56 2.68
C ARG A 545 -13.69 19.08 1.25
N GLY A 546 -14.87 18.88 0.63
CA GLY A 546 -15.21 19.39 -0.69
C GLY A 546 -14.67 18.53 -1.85
N TYR A 547 -14.21 17.32 -1.58
CA TYR A 547 -13.82 16.35 -2.60
C TYR A 547 -14.96 15.39 -2.94
N GLN A 548 -14.93 14.82 -4.13
CA GLN A 548 -15.92 13.83 -4.58
C GLN A 548 -15.90 12.59 -3.68
N ARG A 549 -17.07 11.99 -3.48
CA ARG A 549 -17.27 10.81 -2.63
C ARG A 549 -16.34 9.63 -2.98
N ILE A 550 -15.96 9.47 -4.24
CA ILE A 550 -15.07 8.39 -4.69
C ILE A 550 -13.70 8.41 -3.99
N PHE A 551 -13.26 9.55 -3.45
CA PHE A 551 -12.03 9.64 -2.66
C PHE A 551 -12.17 9.07 -1.24
N GLY A 552 -13.37 8.79 -0.81
CA GLY A 552 -13.71 8.24 0.50
C GLY A 552 -14.68 9.10 1.29
N ASP A 553 -15.25 8.51 2.33
CA ASP A 553 -16.29 9.12 3.16
C ASP A 553 -15.74 10.23 4.04
N ILE A 554 -16.60 11.20 4.31
CA ILE A 554 -16.46 12.18 5.39
C ILE A 554 -17.68 12.11 6.31
N ASP A 555 -17.56 12.66 7.51
CA ASP A 555 -18.64 12.73 8.50
C ASP A 555 -19.22 11.34 8.88
N THR A 556 -18.36 10.31 8.82
CA THR A 556 -18.67 8.94 9.22
C THR A 556 -17.64 8.41 10.23
N THR A 557 -18.01 7.40 10.99
CA THR A 557 -17.14 6.78 12.00
C THR A 557 -15.81 6.34 11.39
N ARG A 558 -14.72 6.72 12.04
CA ARG A 558 -13.35 6.27 11.69
C ARG A 558 -12.98 5.02 12.48
N SER A 559 -12.08 4.23 11.92
CA SER A 559 -11.53 3.06 12.63
C SER A 559 -10.85 3.50 13.94
N LEU A 560 -10.83 2.61 14.93
CA LEU A 560 -10.12 2.86 16.20
C LEU A 560 -8.64 3.17 15.97
N ARG A 561 -8.01 2.58 14.94
CA ARG A 561 -6.62 2.82 14.58
C ARG A 561 -6.40 4.25 14.06
N THR A 562 -7.31 4.76 13.24
CA THR A 562 -7.26 6.15 12.78
C THR A 562 -7.50 7.12 13.93
N ARG A 563 -8.51 6.85 14.77
CA ARG A 563 -8.84 7.71 15.91
C ARG A 563 -7.69 7.79 16.91
N GLY A 564 -7.21 6.63 17.39
CA GLY A 564 -6.07 6.58 18.31
C GLY A 564 -4.79 7.18 17.71
N GLY A 565 -4.54 6.93 16.40
CA GLY A 565 -3.40 7.53 15.71
C GLY A 565 -3.49 9.05 15.60
N VAL A 566 -4.68 9.61 15.33
CA VAL A 566 -4.89 11.07 15.31
C VAL A 566 -4.76 11.66 16.71
N GLU A 567 -5.30 11.01 17.75
CA GLU A 567 -5.13 11.43 19.15
C GLU A 567 -3.66 11.54 19.53
N ASP A 568 -2.88 10.47 19.33
CA ASP A 568 -1.47 10.42 19.68
C ASP A 568 -0.66 11.47 18.91
N VAL A 569 -0.86 11.56 17.59
CA VAL A 569 -0.11 12.45 16.70
C VAL A 569 -0.45 13.92 16.96
N SER A 570 -1.72 14.26 17.22
CA SER A 570 -2.10 15.64 17.56
C SER A 570 -1.55 16.07 18.91
N ALA A 571 -1.56 15.19 19.92
CA ALA A 571 -0.93 15.45 21.21
C ALA A 571 0.59 15.64 21.09
N MET A 572 1.26 14.81 20.26
CA MET A 572 2.69 14.97 19.95
C MET A 572 2.97 16.32 19.27
N ALA A 573 2.19 16.70 18.27
CA ALA A 573 2.36 17.97 17.56
C ALA A 573 2.13 19.17 18.49
N ALA A 574 1.13 19.12 19.38
CA ALA A 574 0.86 20.16 20.37
C ALA A 574 1.98 20.31 21.40
N ARG A 575 2.62 19.21 21.81
CA ARG A 575 3.80 19.24 22.68
C ARG A 575 4.99 19.91 21.98
N GLY A 576 5.13 19.69 20.68
CA GLY A 576 6.24 20.20 19.88
C GLY A 576 7.58 19.58 20.23
N ARG A 577 8.68 20.13 19.65
CA ARG A 577 10.07 19.72 19.85
C ARG A 577 10.32 18.22 19.61
N LEU A 578 9.65 17.66 18.61
CA LEU A 578 9.72 16.23 18.31
C LEU A 578 11.09 15.83 17.75
N THR A 579 11.50 14.63 18.10
CA THR A 579 12.74 13.99 17.63
C THR A 579 12.41 12.66 16.94
N VAL A 580 13.42 12.03 16.33
CA VAL A 580 13.24 10.70 15.72
C VAL A 580 12.89 9.64 16.76
N GLU A 581 13.36 9.79 17.99
CA GLU A 581 13.06 8.89 19.11
C GLU A 581 11.58 8.98 19.55
N ASP A 582 10.94 10.17 19.41
CA ASP A 582 9.50 10.30 19.69
C ASP A 582 8.64 9.44 18.76
N VAL A 583 8.94 9.43 17.47
CA VAL A 583 8.21 8.58 16.50
C VAL A 583 8.60 7.11 16.59
N GLN A 584 9.80 6.80 17.06
CA GLN A 584 10.18 5.43 17.41
C GLN A 584 9.34 4.91 18.59
N ARG A 585 9.13 5.74 19.63
CA ARG A 585 8.23 5.42 20.75
C ARG A 585 6.78 5.27 20.31
N LEU A 586 6.28 6.13 19.42
CA LEU A 586 4.93 6.00 18.85
C LEU A 586 4.76 4.64 18.15
N GLN A 587 5.78 4.21 17.38
CA GLN A 587 5.73 2.93 16.68
C GLN A 587 5.53 1.74 17.63
N PHE A 588 6.18 1.76 18.77
CA PHE A 588 6.18 0.67 19.74
C PHE A 588 5.44 0.99 21.05
N ALA A 589 4.61 2.03 21.06
CA ALA A 589 3.73 2.28 22.21
C ALA A 589 2.71 1.16 22.42
N ASN A 590 2.41 0.40 21.40
CA ASN A 590 1.53 -0.76 21.40
C ASN A 590 0.18 -0.55 22.12
N ARG A 591 -0.24 0.74 22.29
CA ARG A 591 -1.49 1.16 22.91
C ARG A 591 -2.68 0.55 22.18
N VAL A 592 -3.68 0.16 22.94
CA VAL A 592 -4.92 -0.48 22.46
C VAL A 592 -6.11 0.47 22.63
N PRO A 593 -6.46 1.32 21.64
CA PRO A 593 -7.61 2.22 21.71
C PRO A 593 -8.93 1.53 22.02
N ALA A 594 -9.15 0.30 21.55
CA ALA A 594 -10.31 -0.50 21.96
C ALA A 594 -10.33 -0.72 23.48
N GLY A 595 -9.16 -0.98 24.09
CA GLY A 595 -8.99 -1.16 25.53
C GLY A 595 -9.31 0.12 26.31
N ASP A 596 -8.84 1.26 25.81
CA ASP A 596 -9.12 2.58 26.44
C ASP A 596 -10.62 2.85 26.54
N HIS A 597 -11.38 2.47 25.52
CA HIS A 597 -12.83 2.71 25.48
C HIS A 597 -13.65 1.62 26.17
N ALA A 598 -13.16 0.37 26.24
CA ALA A 598 -14.01 -0.76 26.63
C ALA A 598 -13.53 -1.57 27.85
N ALA A 599 -12.21 -1.64 28.14
CA ALA A 599 -11.70 -2.58 29.15
C ALA A 599 -12.25 -2.31 30.55
N ALA A 600 -12.24 -1.04 31.02
CA ALA A 600 -12.74 -0.68 32.34
C ALA A 600 -14.26 -0.92 32.48
N GLY A 601 -15.04 -0.69 31.41
CA GLY A 601 -16.46 -1.03 31.37
C GLY A 601 -16.70 -2.52 31.48
N ALA A 602 -15.95 -3.30 30.69
CA ALA A 602 -16.03 -4.76 30.69
C ALA A 602 -15.66 -5.37 32.06
N ALA A 603 -14.61 -4.85 32.72
CA ALA A 603 -14.21 -5.29 34.05
C ALA A 603 -15.32 -5.05 35.10
N ARG A 604 -15.91 -3.82 35.10
CA ARG A 604 -17.03 -3.51 36.00
C ARG A 604 -18.26 -4.37 35.76
N ALA A 605 -18.67 -4.54 34.52
CA ALA A 605 -19.81 -5.39 34.15
C ALA A 605 -19.55 -6.86 34.55
N CYS A 606 -18.32 -7.34 34.34
CA CYS A 606 -17.89 -8.66 34.78
C CYS A 606 -18.05 -8.83 36.29
N ALA A 607 -17.56 -7.87 37.10
CA ALA A 607 -17.66 -7.91 38.57
C ALA A 607 -19.10 -7.87 39.10
N ALA A 608 -20.03 -7.30 38.33
CA ALA A 608 -21.46 -7.23 38.69
C ALA A 608 -22.25 -8.49 38.33
N LEU A 609 -21.65 -9.49 37.67
CA LEU A 609 -22.34 -10.70 37.29
C LEU A 609 -22.72 -11.56 38.49
N PRO A 610 -23.97 -12.03 38.64
CA PRO A 610 -24.42 -12.86 39.74
C PRO A 610 -23.55 -14.13 39.89
N GLY A 611 -22.98 -14.32 41.07
CA GLY A 611 -22.13 -15.47 41.36
C GLY A 611 -20.84 -15.57 40.51
N GLY A 612 -20.45 -14.47 39.84
CA GLY A 612 -19.28 -14.46 38.95
C GLY A 612 -19.42 -15.35 37.73
N ARG A 613 -20.63 -15.62 37.26
CA ARG A 613 -20.87 -16.55 36.15
C ARG A 613 -21.59 -15.88 34.99
N ALA A 614 -21.27 -16.35 33.78
CA ALA A 614 -21.92 -15.94 32.54
C ALA A 614 -22.20 -17.16 31.67
N VAL A 615 -23.20 -17.07 30.79
CA VAL A 615 -23.58 -18.14 29.84
C VAL A 615 -22.92 -17.90 28.49
N ALA A 616 -22.14 -18.89 28.04
CA ALA A 616 -21.49 -18.90 26.74
C ALA A 616 -22.48 -19.15 25.60
N THR A 617 -22.01 -19.00 24.35
CA THR A 617 -22.82 -19.20 23.14
C THR A 617 -23.38 -20.61 23.02
N ASP A 618 -22.68 -21.64 23.53
CA ASP A 618 -23.11 -23.05 23.55
C ASP A 618 -24.06 -23.41 24.72
N GLY A 619 -24.44 -22.41 25.53
CA GLY A 619 -25.30 -22.61 26.71
C GLY A 619 -24.56 -22.98 27.98
N THR A 620 -23.24 -23.15 27.94
CA THR A 620 -22.43 -23.51 29.12
C THR A 620 -22.35 -22.34 30.09
N SER A 621 -22.60 -22.60 31.39
CA SER A 621 -22.37 -21.61 32.46
C SER A 621 -20.87 -21.61 32.83
N VAL A 622 -20.21 -20.48 32.60
CA VAL A 622 -18.75 -20.29 32.78
C VAL A 622 -18.49 -19.40 33.99
N ASP A 623 -17.61 -19.81 34.89
CA ASP A 623 -17.07 -18.95 35.95
C ASP A 623 -16.09 -17.96 35.30
N VAL A 624 -16.43 -16.66 35.35
CA VAL A 624 -15.61 -15.58 34.76
C VAL A 624 -15.01 -14.67 35.84
N SER A 625 -15.16 -14.99 37.11
CA SER A 625 -14.75 -14.14 38.23
C SER A 625 -13.27 -13.71 38.17
N ALA A 626 -12.36 -14.63 37.79
CA ALA A 626 -10.95 -14.35 37.64
C ALA A 626 -10.66 -13.37 36.47
N ALA A 627 -11.48 -13.39 35.41
CA ALA A 627 -11.31 -12.54 34.26
C ALA A 627 -11.55 -11.05 34.60
N CYS A 628 -12.44 -10.74 35.55
CA CYS A 628 -12.76 -9.39 35.93
C CYS A 628 -11.52 -8.62 36.42
N GLY A 629 -10.78 -9.23 37.36
CA GLY A 629 -9.55 -8.63 37.88
C GLY A 629 -8.40 -8.58 36.87
N VAL A 630 -8.36 -9.51 35.91
CA VAL A 630 -7.37 -9.47 34.80
C VAL A 630 -7.64 -8.27 33.91
N LEU A 631 -8.89 -8.06 33.46
CA LEU A 631 -9.28 -6.91 32.63
C LEU A 631 -9.07 -5.59 33.35
N GLU A 632 -9.30 -5.50 34.65
CA GLU A 632 -9.12 -4.30 35.45
C GLU A 632 -7.64 -3.87 35.53
N ARG A 633 -6.73 -4.85 35.76
CA ARG A 633 -5.29 -4.60 35.93
C ARG A 633 -4.52 -4.53 34.62
N TRP A 634 -5.13 -4.88 33.49
CA TRP A 634 -4.48 -4.82 32.19
C TRP A 634 -4.04 -3.40 31.84
N ASP A 635 -2.79 -3.25 31.42
CA ASP A 635 -2.13 -1.98 31.06
C ASP A 635 -2.64 -1.35 29.77
N ARG A 636 -3.52 -2.03 29.03
CA ARG A 636 -4.11 -1.61 27.72
C ARG A 636 -3.08 -1.49 26.60
N THR A 637 -2.02 -2.30 26.68
CA THR A 637 -1.06 -2.48 25.61
C THR A 637 -1.10 -3.91 25.07
N VAL A 638 -0.43 -4.13 23.94
CA VAL A 638 -0.10 -5.44 23.39
C VAL A 638 1.42 -5.58 23.27
N ASP A 639 2.12 -5.15 24.31
CA ASP A 639 3.52 -5.47 24.48
C ASP A 639 3.70 -6.96 24.75
N ALA A 640 4.86 -7.51 24.47
CA ALA A 640 5.08 -8.94 24.60
C ALA A 640 4.86 -9.46 26.02
N ASP A 641 5.08 -8.65 27.04
CA ASP A 641 4.90 -8.94 28.46
C ASP A 641 3.56 -8.47 29.05
N SER A 642 2.71 -7.77 28.24
CA SER A 642 1.39 -7.31 28.67
C SER A 642 0.49 -8.47 29.09
N ARG A 643 -0.10 -8.35 30.30
CA ARG A 643 -0.94 -9.38 30.90
C ARG A 643 -2.41 -8.97 30.87
N GLY A 644 -3.27 -9.83 30.30
CA GLY A 644 -4.68 -9.53 30.03
C GLY A 644 -4.95 -9.14 28.58
N ALA A 645 -3.95 -8.82 27.79
CA ALA A 645 -4.06 -8.49 26.37
C ALA A 645 -4.76 -9.60 25.56
N LEU A 646 -4.38 -10.86 25.77
CA LEU A 646 -4.99 -12.00 25.08
C LEU A 646 -6.46 -12.16 25.45
N LEU A 647 -6.82 -12.06 26.73
CA LEU A 647 -8.20 -12.12 27.19
C LEU A 647 -9.03 -11.01 26.57
N PHE A 648 -8.54 -9.76 26.62
CA PHE A 648 -9.25 -8.64 26.03
C PHE A 648 -9.39 -8.78 24.51
N GLN A 649 -8.37 -9.22 23.80
CA GLN A 649 -8.42 -9.43 22.36
C GLN A 649 -9.47 -10.48 21.97
N ARG A 650 -9.55 -11.61 22.71
CA ARG A 650 -10.57 -12.66 22.46
C ARG A 650 -11.99 -12.17 22.79
N LEU A 651 -12.15 -11.37 23.83
CA LEU A 651 -13.40 -10.67 24.17
C LEU A 651 -13.78 -9.67 23.06
N TRP A 652 -12.84 -8.84 22.65
CA TRP A 652 -13.06 -7.79 21.65
C TRP A 652 -13.42 -8.35 20.28
N GLU A 653 -12.85 -9.48 19.88
CA GLU A 653 -13.16 -10.16 18.62
C GLU A 653 -14.65 -10.52 18.48
N ARG A 654 -15.34 -10.66 19.60
CA ARG A 654 -16.78 -10.90 19.67
C ARG A 654 -17.56 -9.61 19.79
N LEU A 655 -17.16 -8.72 20.67
CA LEU A 655 -17.87 -7.46 20.92
C LEU A 655 -17.90 -6.54 19.70
N ARG A 656 -16.85 -6.47 18.93
CA ARG A 656 -16.79 -5.63 17.71
C ARG A 656 -17.81 -6.01 16.63
N ARG A 657 -18.47 -7.16 16.75
CA ARG A 657 -19.57 -7.61 15.87
C ARG A 657 -20.94 -7.12 16.33
N VAL A 658 -21.01 -6.59 17.53
CA VAL A 658 -22.23 -5.95 18.03
C VAL A 658 -22.43 -4.65 17.24
N PRO A 659 -23.64 -4.33 16.80
CA PRO A 659 -23.93 -3.07 16.12
C PRO A 659 -23.48 -1.87 16.97
N ALA A 660 -22.96 -0.84 16.33
CA ALA A 660 -22.34 0.29 17.04
C ALA A 660 -23.31 1.01 18.02
N GLN A 661 -24.61 1.07 17.67
CA GLN A 661 -25.67 1.64 18.53
C GLN A 661 -25.93 0.85 19.81
N ASP A 662 -25.62 -0.46 19.79
CA ASP A 662 -25.79 -1.38 20.92
C ASP A 662 -24.50 -1.62 21.69
N LEU A 663 -23.37 -1.17 21.12
CA LEU A 663 -22.03 -1.33 21.68
C LEU A 663 -21.59 -0.09 22.50
N TRP A 664 -21.99 1.10 22.07
CA TRP A 664 -21.48 2.35 22.59
C TRP A 664 -22.59 3.24 23.21
N LYS A 665 -22.39 3.68 24.48
CA LYS A 665 -23.28 4.66 25.13
C LYS A 665 -23.22 6.06 24.50
N VAL A 666 -22.05 6.44 23.96
CA VAL A 666 -21.89 7.70 23.25
C VAL A 666 -21.76 7.38 21.76
N PRO A 667 -22.77 7.69 20.95
CA PRO A 667 -22.75 7.42 19.52
C PRO A 667 -21.76 8.32 18.78
N PHE A 668 -21.48 7.99 17.52
CA PHE A 668 -20.66 8.82 16.64
C PHE A 668 -21.27 10.23 16.47
N SER A 669 -20.39 11.24 16.53
CA SER A 669 -20.72 12.63 16.24
C SER A 669 -19.74 13.22 15.22
N PRO A 670 -20.20 13.79 14.09
CA PRO A 670 -19.34 14.50 13.17
C PRO A 670 -18.65 15.74 13.76
N ALA A 671 -19.17 16.26 14.89
CA ALA A 671 -18.56 17.39 15.61
C ALA A 671 -17.37 16.95 16.50
N ASP A 672 -17.31 15.67 16.86
CA ASP A 672 -16.23 15.04 17.61
C ASP A 672 -15.85 13.70 16.96
N PRO A 673 -15.28 13.73 15.74
CA PRO A 673 -15.07 12.51 14.94
C PRO A 673 -13.92 11.64 15.45
N VAL A 674 -13.02 12.21 16.23
CA VAL A 674 -11.89 11.49 16.84
C VAL A 674 -12.32 10.88 18.18
N GLY A 675 -13.02 11.63 19.02
CA GLY A 675 -13.43 11.18 20.34
C GLY A 675 -14.65 10.26 20.35
N THR A 676 -15.41 10.12 19.26
CA THR A 676 -16.63 9.30 19.21
C THR A 676 -16.65 8.26 18.08
N PRO A 677 -17.38 7.12 18.28
CA PRO A 677 -18.14 6.69 19.45
C PRO A 677 -17.24 6.23 20.61
N ARG A 678 -17.74 6.27 21.84
CA ARG A 678 -16.97 5.87 23.03
C ARG A 678 -17.87 5.36 24.15
N VAL A 679 -17.26 4.82 25.20
CA VAL A 679 -17.85 4.24 26.41
C VAL A 679 -18.69 3.00 26.06
N LEU A 680 -18.11 1.83 26.38
CA LEU A 680 -18.80 0.55 26.20
C LEU A 680 -20.15 0.57 26.90
N ASP A 681 -21.19 0.14 26.22
CA ASP A 681 -22.47 -0.13 26.85
C ASP A 681 -22.38 -1.43 27.66
N THR A 682 -22.37 -1.27 28.99
CA THR A 682 -22.24 -2.39 29.92
C THR A 682 -23.53 -3.19 30.09
N ASP A 683 -24.65 -2.66 29.64
CA ASP A 683 -25.98 -3.28 29.76
C ASP A 683 -26.29 -4.18 28.55
N THR A 684 -25.40 -4.21 27.53
CA THR A 684 -25.59 -5.09 26.37
C THR A 684 -25.47 -6.57 26.76
N PRO A 685 -26.49 -7.39 26.44
CA PRO A 685 -26.46 -8.84 26.75
C PRO A 685 -25.28 -9.57 26.08
N ALA A 686 -24.76 -9.00 24.99
CA ALA A 686 -23.63 -9.56 24.26
C ALA A 686 -22.34 -9.58 25.09
N LEU A 687 -22.17 -8.67 26.05
CA LEU A 687 -20.94 -8.53 26.82
C LEU A 687 -20.67 -9.75 27.72
N ALA A 688 -21.65 -10.16 28.53
CA ALA A 688 -21.52 -11.32 29.41
C ALA A 688 -21.24 -12.60 28.61
N LYS A 689 -21.95 -12.77 27.49
CA LYS A 689 -21.78 -13.91 26.58
C LYS A 689 -20.39 -13.92 25.94
N ALA A 690 -19.95 -12.80 25.41
CA ALA A 690 -18.63 -12.69 24.78
C ALA A 690 -17.50 -12.96 25.77
N LEU A 691 -17.68 -12.55 27.04
CA LEU A 691 -16.73 -12.80 28.11
C LEU A 691 -16.66 -14.30 28.46
N ALA A 692 -17.83 -14.96 28.59
CA ALA A 692 -17.88 -16.40 28.82
C ALA A 692 -17.20 -17.19 27.71
N ASP A 693 -17.51 -16.86 26.45
CA ASP A 693 -16.90 -17.50 25.28
C ASP A 693 -15.38 -17.30 25.25
N ALA A 694 -14.88 -16.09 25.60
CA ALA A 694 -13.44 -15.81 25.61
C ALA A 694 -12.72 -16.60 26.71
N VAL A 695 -13.30 -16.65 27.91
CA VAL A 695 -12.74 -17.43 29.05
C VAL A 695 -12.75 -18.92 28.73
N GLN A 696 -13.82 -19.43 28.17
CA GLN A 696 -13.95 -20.84 27.79
C GLN A 696 -12.90 -21.23 26.73
N GLU A 697 -12.74 -20.38 25.71
CA GLU A 697 -11.73 -20.59 24.65
C GLU A 697 -10.31 -20.65 25.20
N LEU A 698 -9.92 -19.71 26.06
CA LEU A 698 -8.58 -19.68 26.63
C LEU A 698 -8.33 -20.86 27.57
N ARG A 699 -9.30 -21.25 28.38
CA ARG A 699 -9.20 -22.45 29.21
C ARG A 699 -9.07 -23.72 28.38
N ALA A 700 -9.84 -23.84 27.30
CA ALA A 700 -9.75 -24.98 26.38
C ALA A 700 -8.37 -25.10 25.72
N MET A 701 -7.72 -23.95 25.48
CA MET A 701 -6.35 -23.85 24.96
C MET A 701 -5.30 -24.12 26.04
N GLY A 702 -5.65 -24.16 27.33
CA GLY A 702 -4.71 -24.29 28.46
C GLY A 702 -3.96 -22.96 28.74
N ALA A 703 -4.41 -21.82 28.23
CA ALA A 703 -3.80 -20.52 28.48
C ALA A 703 -4.32 -19.89 29.78
N ALA A 704 -3.42 -19.32 30.56
CA ALA A 704 -3.80 -18.49 31.70
C ALA A 704 -4.48 -17.21 31.20
N LEU A 705 -5.51 -16.74 31.93
CA LEU A 705 -6.23 -15.52 31.54
C LEU A 705 -5.34 -14.28 31.56
N ASP A 706 -4.30 -14.28 32.37
CA ASP A 706 -3.29 -13.23 32.50
C ASP A 706 -1.94 -13.62 31.91
N ALA A 707 -1.91 -14.57 30.97
CA ALA A 707 -0.69 -14.94 30.26
C ALA A 707 -0.10 -13.71 29.53
N PRO A 708 1.24 -13.57 29.48
CA PRO A 708 1.87 -12.54 28.68
C PRO A 708 1.48 -12.66 27.20
N TRP A 709 1.23 -11.54 26.55
CA TRP A 709 0.83 -11.52 25.13
C TRP A 709 1.78 -12.30 24.22
N GLY A 710 3.10 -12.13 24.38
CA GLY A 710 4.12 -12.75 23.54
C GLY A 710 4.28 -14.27 23.72
N GLU A 711 3.71 -14.89 24.78
CA GLU A 711 3.63 -16.34 24.90
C GLU A 711 2.63 -16.92 23.87
N HIS A 712 1.65 -16.14 23.44
CA HIS A 712 0.57 -16.52 22.56
C HIS A 712 0.50 -15.73 21.26
N HIS A 713 1.46 -14.82 21.03
CA HIS A 713 1.58 -14.02 19.82
C HIS A 713 3.06 -13.99 19.40
N PHE A 714 3.44 -14.93 18.53
CA PHE A 714 4.83 -15.19 18.18
C PHE A 714 4.98 -15.69 16.74
N VAL A 715 6.20 -15.70 16.25
CA VAL A 715 6.62 -16.44 15.05
C VAL A 715 7.68 -17.45 15.42
N GLU A 716 7.73 -18.56 14.69
CA GLU A 716 8.76 -19.57 14.89
C GLU A 716 9.78 -19.50 13.74
N ARG A 717 11.06 -19.32 14.08
CA ARG A 717 12.14 -19.21 13.10
C ARG A 717 13.34 -20.05 13.57
N GLY A 718 13.73 -21.03 12.75
CA GLY A 718 14.81 -21.94 13.09
C GLY A 718 14.59 -22.68 14.42
N GLY A 719 13.35 -23.13 14.70
CA GLY A 719 12.98 -23.82 15.94
C GLY A 719 12.93 -22.91 17.18
N THR A 720 13.09 -21.62 17.03
CA THR A 720 13.01 -20.63 18.12
C THR A 720 11.72 -19.82 18.01
N ARG A 721 10.95 -19.75 19.10
CA ARG A 721 9.82 -18.83 19.23
C ARG A 721 10.35 -17.41 19.47
N ILE A 722 9.92 -16.46 18.64
CA ILE A 722 10.22 -15.04 18.76
C ILE A 722 8.90 -14.35 19.10
N PRO A 723 8.73 -13.80 20.30
CA PRO A 723 7.55 -13.01 20.65
C PRO A 723 7.38 -11.83 19.71
N VAL A 724 6.14 -11.55 19.32
CA VAL A 724 5.81 -10.41 18.48
C VAL A 724 4.82 -9.53 19.23
N HIS A 725 5.20 -8.28 19.49
CA HIS A 725 4.31 -7.27 20.05
C HIS A 725 3.50 -6.57 18.93
N GLY A 726 2.52 -5.74 19.30
CA GLY A 726 1.54 -5.23 18.36
C GLY A 726 0.32 -6.15 18.27
N GLY A 727 -0.69 -5.77 17.51
CA GLY A 727 -1.93 -6.53 17.46
C GLY A 727 -2.78 -6.24 16.23
N PRO A 728 -3.91 -6.95 16.05
CA PRO A 728 -4.75 -6.80 14.88
C PRO A 728 -5.41 -5.42 14.79
N HIS A 729 -5.72 -5.01 13.55
CA HIS A 729 -6.33 -3.72 13.20
C HIS A 729 -7.52 -3.33 14.09
N GLN A 730 -8.34 -4.30 14.45
CA GLN A 730 -9.57 -4.10 15.21
C GLN A 730 -9.36 -3.61 16.65
N LEU A 731 -8.18 -3.82 17.21
CA LEU A 731 -7.79 -3.27 18.50
C LEU A 731 -7.44 -1.78 18.42
N GLY A 732 -7.18 -1.25 17.23
CA GLY A 732 -6.79 0.14 17.02
C GLY A 732 -5.28 0.39 17.16
N VAL A 733 -4.46 -0.64 17.30
CA VAL A 733 -3.02 -0.54 17.54
C VAL A 733 -2.30 0.07 16.35
N TRP A 734 -1.39 1.03 16.62
CA TRP A 734 -0.53 1.61 15.59
C TRP A 734 0.41 0.56 14.98
N ASN A 735 1.08 -0.22 15.81
CA ASN A 735 1.90 -1.34 15.40
C ASN A 735 1.02 -2.54 15.06
N MET A 736 0.38 -2.50 13.88
CA MET A 736 -0.53 -3.55 13.46
C MET A 736 0.22 -4.84 13.15
N MET A 737 -0.22 -5.94 13.76
CA MET A 737 0.24 -7.29 13.52
C MET A 737 -0.95 -8.24 13.46
N VAL A 738 -1.00 -9.06 12.41
CA VAL A 738 -2.07 -10.05 12.23
C VAL A 738 -1.47 -11.43 12.10
N GLY A 739 -1.72 -12.23 13.12
CA GLY A 739 -1.33 -13.63 13.20
C GLY A 739 -2.48 -14.59 12.84
N VAL A 740 -2.13 -15.80 12.47
CA VAL A 740 -3.07 -16.90 12.32
C VAL A 740 -3.43 -17.43 13.70
N TRP A 741 -4.73 -17.34 14.04
CA TRP A 741 -5.22 -17.96 15.29
C TRP A 741 -5.24 -19.47 15.18
N ASN A 742 -4.41 -20.10 15.96
CA ASN A 742 -4.26 -21.55 16.05
C ASN A 742 -4.23 -21.98 17.53
N PRO A 743 -5.38 -22.25 18.15
CA PRO A 743 -5.44 -22.62 19.55
C PRO A 743 -4.69 -23.93 19.85
N ALA A 744 -4.66 -24.89 18.92
CA ALA A 744 -3.89 -26.12 19.07
C ALA A 744 -2.37 -25.88 19.05
N GLY A 745 -1.90 -24.83 18.37
CA GLY A 745 -0.51 -24.38 18.35
C GLY A 745 -0.15 -23.42 19.48
N GLY A 746 -1.12 -23.03 20.30
CA GLY A 746 -0.92 -22.18 21.47
C GLY A 746 -1.16 -20.69 21.25
N GLY A 747 -1.91 -20.27 20.23
CA GLY A 747 -2.29 -18.87 20.02
C GLY A 747 -2.11 -18.38 18.59
N TYR A 748 -1.56 -17.20 18.43
CA TYR A 748 -1.17 -16.63 17.12
C TYR A 748 0.26 -17.07 16.80
N THR A 749 0.38 -18.07 15.94
CA THR A 749 1.64 -18.82 15.75
C THR A 749 2.44 -18.41 14.51
N GLU A 750 1.88 -17.61 13.63
CA GLU A 750 2.53 -17.09 12.43
C GLU A 750 1.93 -15.75 12.06
N MET A 751 2.79 -14.78 11.72
CA MET A 751 2.35 -13.47 11.25
C MET A 751 2.16 -13.52 9.73
N VAL A 752 0.96 -13.19 9.27
CA VAL A 752 0.64 -13.17 7.84
C VAL A 752 0.85 -11.80 7.21
N HIS A 753 0.55 -10.73 7.96
CA HIS A 753 0.83 -9.35 7.55
C HIS A 753 0.85 -8.41 8.76
N GLY A 754 1.34 -7.22 8.55
CA GLY A 754 1.49 -6.19 9.57
C GLY A 754 2.64 -5.25 9.26
N SER A 755 3.13 -4.56 10.28
CA SER A 755 4.33 -3.73 10.19
C SER A 755 5.41 -4.49 9.43
N SER A 756 5.95 -3.88 8.37
CA SER A 756 6.82 -4.56 7.41
C SER A 756 8.14 -3.80 7.20
N HIS A 757 8.22 -2.85 6.28
CA HIS A 757 9.36 -1.93 6.17
C HIS A 757 9.06 -0.63 6.91
N ILE A 758 9.41 -0.58 8.19
CA ILE A 758 9.22 0.61 9.03
C ILE A 758 10.39 1.56 8.83
N GLN A 759 10.12 2.87 8.73
CA GLN A 759 11.16 3.89 8.66
C GLN A 759 10.77 5.14 9.46
N ALA A 760 11.71 5.66 10.26
CA ALA A 760 11.65 6.96 10.92
C ALA A 760 12.80 7.81 10.39
N VAL A 761 12.48 8.96 9.77
CA VAL A 761 13.48 9.76 9.03
C VAL A 761 13.34 11.24 9.33
N THR A 762 14.47 11.88 9.62
CA THR A 762 14.66 13.33 9.71
C THR A 762 16.03 13.71 9.17
N TRP A 763 16.44 14.95 9.32
CA TRP A 763 17.73 15.49 8.88
C TRP A 763 18.33 16.37 10.00
N ASP A 764 19.64 16.38 10.14
CA ASP A 764 20.36 17.17 11.16
C ASP A 764 21.12 18.39 10.58
N GLY A 765 20.98 18.62 9.28
CA GLY A 765 21.72 19.68 8.58
C GLY A 765 22.96 19.18 7.85
N SER A 766 23.43 17.99 8.14
CA SER A 766 24.46 17.31 7.34
C SER A 766 23.89 16.88 5.97
N ARG A 767 24.74 16.30 5.15
CA ARG A 767 24.30 15.69 3.88
C ARG A 767 23.67 14.31 4.07
N CYS A 768 23.77 13.75 5.28
CA CYS A 768 23.25 12.43 5.60
C CYS A 768 21.88 12.54 6.26
N PRO A 769 20.87 11.78 5.84
CA PRO A 769 19.62 11.67 6.56
C PRO A 769 19.84 10.97 7.91
N VAL A 770 19.10 11.37 8.93
CA VAL A 770 18.98 10.63 10.19
C VAL A 770 17.84 9.65 10.05
N ALA A 771 18.16 8.39 9.79
CA ALA A 771 17.19 7.34 9.55
C ALA A 771 17.28 6.21 10.60
N ARG A 772 16.13 5.62 10.89
CA ARG A 772 15.97 4.36 11.62
C ARG A 772 15.03 3.49 10.82
N THR A 773 15.38 2.23 10.60
CA THR A 773 14.56 1.31 9.82
C THR A 773 14.40 -0.03 10.50
N LEU A 774 13.37 -0.79 10.11
CA LEU A 774 13.21 -2.20 10.40
C LEU A 774 12.51 -2.87 9.22
N LEU A 775 13.08 -3.95 8.74
CA LEU A 775 12.41 -4.90 7.86
C LEU A 775 12.00 -6.10 8.72
N THR A 776 10.79 -6.07 9.25
CA THR A 776 10.34 -6.87 10.40
C THR A 776 10.51 -8.38 10.25
N TYR A 777 10.51 -8.89 9.03
CA TYR A 777 10.69 -10.30 8.69
C TYR A 777 12.09 -10.63 8.14
N GLY A 778 13.03 -9.68 8.21
CA GLY A 778 14.39 -9.87 7.72
C GLY A 778 14.58 -9.62 6.21
N GLN A 779 15.83 -9.49 5.79
CA GLN A 779 16.22 -9.15 4.43
C GLN A 779 16.06 -10.34 3.48
N SER A 780 16.36 -11.55 3.92
CA SER A 780 16.32 -12.78 3.11
C SER A 780 15.10 -13.64 3.40
N SER A 781 14.53 -14.26 2.36
CA SER A 781 13.50 -15.31 2.51
C SER A 781 14.11 -16.70 2.74
N ASN A 782 15.38 -16.89 2.43
CA ASN A 782 16.06 -18.14 2.64
C ASN A 782 16.28 -18.38 4.15
N VAL A 783 15.65 -19.41 4.69
CA VAL A 783 15.72 -19.75 6.12
C VAL A 783 17.13 -20.12 6.60
N LEU A 784 18.04 -20.45 5.70
CA LEU A 784 19.44 -20.72 6.00
C LEU A 784 20.28 -19.43 6.11
N SER A 785 19.78 -18.30 5.62
CA SER A 785 20.45 -17.02 5.74
C SER A 785 20.36 -16.47 7.16
N PRO A 786 21.43 -15.91 7.73
CA PRO A 786 21.39 -15.23 9.02
C PRO A 786 20.42 -14.03 8.99
N HIS A 787 20.19 -13.46 7.81
CA HIS A 787 19.31 -12.30 7.60
C HIS A 787 17.84 -12.67 7.34
N SER A 788 17.44 -13.92 7.62
CA SER A 788 16.04 -14.36 7.52
C SER A 788 15.20 -14.02 8.76
N SER A 789 15.83 -13.70 9.91
CA SER A 789 15.11 -13.41 11.17
C SER A 789 15.85 -12.46 12.13
N ASP A 790 17.01 -11.95 11.75
CA ASP A 790 17.81 -11.04 12.59
C ASP A 790 17.05 -9.75 12.94
N GLN A 791 16.39 -9.12 11.96
CA GLN A 791 15.57 -7.94 12.20
C GLN A 791 14.23 -8.28 12.88
N THR A 792 13.71 -9.50 12.74
CA THR A 792 12.57 -9.98 13.54
C THR A 792 12.92 -10.00 15.02
N ARG A 793 14.12 -10.45 15.37
CA ARG A 793 14.64 -10.43 16.75
C ARG A 793 14.88 -9.01 17.27
N LEU A 794 15.29 -8.07 16.40
CA LEU A 794 15.37 -6.66 16.78
C LEU A 794 13.97 -6.09 17.06
N MET A 795 13.02 -6.33 16.17
CA MET A 795 11.64 -5.90 16.32
C MET A 795 11.06 -6.43 17.64
N SER A 796 11.22 -7.72 17.93
CA SER A 796 10.76 -8.34 19.19
C SER A 796 11.30 -7.68 20.47
N ARG A 797 12.38 -6.90 20.35
CA ARG A 797 13.05 -6.15 21.44
C ARG A 797 12.91 -4.65 21.28
N GLU A 798 12.08 -4.20 20.35
CA GLU A 798 11.85 -2.78 20.02
C GLU A 798 13.14 -2.03 19.60
N LYS A 799 14.09 -2.77 19.03
CA LYS A 799 15.35 -2.21 18.56
C LYS A 799 15.27 -1.88 17.07
N TRP A 800 15.97 -0.83 16.69
CA TRP A 800 15.99 -0.31 15.34
C TRP A 800 17.35 -0.49 14.69
N VAL A 801 17.35 -0.66 13.39
CA VAL A 801 18.57 -0.56 12.56
C VAL A 801 18.84 0.91 12.30
N THR A 802 20.09 1.34 12.44
CA THR A 802 20.60 2.60 11.90
C THR A 802 21.21 2.31 10.54
N PRO A 803 20.47 2.47 9.44
CA PRO A 803 20.99 2.12 8.12
C PRO A 803 22.09 3.11 7.71
N ARG A 804 23.11 2.59 7.04
CA ARG A 804 24.18 3.40 6.46
C ARG A 804 23.62 4.10 5.23
N PHE A 805 24.02 5.37 5.00
CA PHE A 805 23.57 6.12 3.82
C PHE A 805 24.74 6.86 3.15
N CYS A 806 25.52 7.59 3.90
CA CYS A 806 26.66 8.31 3.36
C CYS A 806 27.84 7.38 3.14
N GLU A 807 28.64 7.67 2.12
CA GLU A 807 29.78 6.85 1.70
C GLU A 807 30.73 6.54 2.86
N LYS A 808 31.09 7.55 3.66
CA LYS A 808 31.97 7.39 4.84
C LYS A 808 31.40 6.38 5.85
N ASP A 809 30.05 6.35 6.02
CA ASP A 809 29.40 5.49 7.00
C ASP A 809 29.32 4.06 6.45
N ILE A 810 29.07 3.90 5.15
CA ILE A 810 29.08 2.60 4.47
C ILE A 810 30.47 1.96 4.58
N LEU A 811 31.52 2.72 4.27
CA LEU A 811 32.92 2.25 4.35
C LEU A 811 33.38 1.96 5.79
N ALA A 812 32.74 2.56 6.78
CA ALA A 812 33.02 2.34 8.21
C ALA A 812 32.21 1.15 8.80
N SER A 813 31.43 0.44 8.01
CA SER A 813 30.69 -0.72 8.51
C SER A 813 31.65 -1.85 8.93
N PRO A 814 31.52 -2.41 10.14
CA PRO A 814 32.31 -3.56 10.55
C PRO A 814 31.95 -4.85 9.78
N GLU A 815 30.77 -4.89 9.16
CA GLU A 815 30.28 -6.02 8.37
C GLU A 815 30.40 -5.77 6.86
N LEU A 816 31.18 -4.76 6.44
CA LEU A 816 31.33 -4.39 5.04
C LEU A 816 31.83 -5.55 4.19
N LYS A 817 30.99 -5.98 3.26
CA LYS A 817 31.35 -6.93 2.20
C LYS A 817 31.14 -6.27 0.85
N VAL A 818 32.17 -6.22 0.01
CA VAL A 818 32.11 -5.62 -1.32
C VAL A 818 32.13 -6.69 -2.39
N VAL A 819 31.17 -6.63 -3.30
CA VAL A 819 31.06 -7.56 -4.43
C VAL A 819 30.88 -6.73 -5.71
N THR A 820 31.75 -6.90 -6.68
CA THR A 820 31.53 -6.39 -8.04
C THR A 820 30.90 -7.49 -8.88
N VAL A 821 29.64 -7.28 -9.23
CA VAL A 821 28.90 -8.23 -10.07
C VAL A 821 29.03 -7.84 -11.55
N ARG A 822 29.19 -8.84 -12.40
CA ARG A 822 29.36 -8.64 -13.84
C ARG A 822 28.55 -9.69 -14.61
N GLU A 823 27.98 -9.24 -15.71
CA GLU A 823 27.39 -10.17 -16.66
C GLU A 823 28.51 -10.94 -17.34
N ARG A 824 28.48 -12.26 -17.24
CA ARG A 824 29.36 -13.14 -18.01
C ARG A 824 28.81 -13.34 -19.41
N ARG A 825 29.65 -13.26 -20.43
CA ARG A 825 29.30 -13.52 -21.81
C ARG A 825 29.06 -15.01 -22.05
#